data_2eea28022c7c4e58d017bbcf9fd832f4
#
_entry.id   2eea28022c7c4e58d017bbcf9fd832f4
#
_cell.length_a   1.000
_cell.length_b   1.000
_cell.length_c   1.000
_cell.angle_alpha   90.00
_cell.angle_beta   90.00
_cell.angle_gamma   90.00
#
_symmetry.space_group_name_H-M   'P 1'
#
loop_
_entity.id
_entity.type
_entity.pdbx_description
1 polymer ?
#
loop_
_entity_poly.entity_id
_entity_poly.type
_entity_poly.pdbx_seq_one_letter_code
_entity_poly.pdbx_strand_id
1 'polypeptide(L)'
;MTRAHTLGFPRIGAKRELKFALESYWRGETTQAELIATGKSLRDRHWQAQRTAGVNLLPVGDFAWYDQVLGTSLLVDAVPARHRHGDTDLDTLFRVARGRAPTGPSAAAAEMTKWFNTNYHYLVPEFSRDQRFKLGWSQLFDEVEEAKALGLPVKAVLLGPVSYLWLGKEKESGFSRLELLDRLLIVYQEILAKLAAQGVEWVQIDEPALALDLPDEWRLAYLNAYERLSGPCKLLLTTYFGSVAHQRDIITSLKVDGLHLDLVAAPEQLETLVPHLPAQWVLSAGVINGRNVWRANLAKLAPTLKALKEKLGERLWVASSCSLLHSPVDLTLEHELDPQTRSWFAFALQKCYELGLLSDYLDGGDLDKITAYSQPIVDRXSDSRVHKKAVQSRLASLTNXDFXRQXAYPVRAQAQRNDLKLPLLPTTTIGSFPQTSEIRVLRQEWRAGRIDDSAYEAGIQAQIKDAIDRQEAIGLDVLVHGEAERNDMVEYFGELLGGFAITRFGWVQSYGSRCVKPPVITTDIDRPTPMTLEWTKFAQSLTDKPVKGMLTGPVTILCWSFPREDVSREQSALQIGLAIRDEVADLEAAGIKIIQIDEPAIREGLPLRKQDHQAYLDWAVRAFRLSASPVVDSTQIHTHMCYSDFNLIIEAVAALDADVITIETSRSQMQLLEAFERFNYPNEIGPGVYDIHSPNVPSQGWIEDLIRKAAKQIPADRLWVNPDCGLKTRGWEETEAALKVMVNATKALRTELA
;
A
#
# COMPACT_ATOMS: atom_id res chain seq x y z
N MET A 1 -10.47 7.88 35.70
CA MET A 1 -10.68 6.90 34.62
C MET A 1 -9.61 7.12 33.55
N THR A 2 -8.89 6.05 33.22
CA THR A 2 -7.85 6.16 32.20
C THR A 2 -8.51 6.33 30.84
N ARG A 3 -8.10 7.37 30.08
CA ARG A 3 -8.66 7.58 28.75
C ARG A 3 -8.13 6.55 27.78
N ALA A 4 -9.05 5.96 27.04
CA ALA A 4 -8.78 5.02 25.97
C ALA A 4 -9.36 5.59 24.69
N HIS A 5 -8.52 5.76 23.67
CA HIS A 5 -8.98 6.37 22.45
C HIS A 5 -8.31 5.76 21.22
N THR A 6 -8.94 5.93 20.07
CA THR A 6 -8.35 5.56 18.80
C THR A 6 -7.93 6.82 18.06
N LEU A 7 -6.98 6.70 17.15
CA LEU A 7 -6.58 7.85 16.34
C LEU A 7 -7.49 8.04 15.13
N GLY A 8 -8.42 7.14 14.92
CA GLY A 8 -9.37 7.12 13.83
C GLY A 8 -9.88 5.73 13.65
N PHE A 9 -10.98 5.58 12.93
CA PHE A 9 -11.66 4.31 12.76
C PHE A 9 -11.93 4.09 11.27
N PRO A 10 -11.97 2.82 10.79
CA PRO A 10 -12.27 2.60 9.37
C PRO A 10 -13.63 3.20 9.01
N ARG A 11 -13.71 3.85 7.87
CA ARG A 11 -14.97 4.52 7.48
C ARG A 11 -15.70 3.79 6.38
N ILE A 12 -15.04 2.81 5.75
CA ILE A 12 -15.62 2.15 4.58
C ILE A 12 -16.83 1.26 4.95
N GLY A 13 -16.91 0.83 6.21
CA GLY A 13 -17.95 -0.08 6.67
C GLY A 13 -17.49 -1.52 6.63
N ALA A 14 -17.99 -2.35 7.56
CA ALA A 14 -17.57 -3.74 7.68
C ALA A 14 -17.83 -4.55 6.42
N LYS A 15 -18.86 -4.19 5.67
CA LYS A 15 -19.21 -4.82 4.39
C LYS A 15 -19.04 -3.83 3.24
N ARG A 16 -18.18 -2.85 3.40
CA ARG A 16 -17.86 -1.85 2.38
C ARG A 16 -19.05 -1.00 1.99
N GLU A 17 -19.90 -0.67 2.94
CA GLU A 17 -21.13 0.08 2.68
C GLU A 17 -20.84 1.43 2.03
N LEU A 18 -19.80 2.13 2.51
CA LEU A 18 -19.46 3.43 1.93
C LEU A 18 -18.96 3.30 0.49
N LYS A 19 -18.20 2.23 0.21
CA LYS A 19 -17.73 1.99 -1.15
C LYS A 19 -18.90 1.94 -2.13
N PHE A 20 -19.91 1.14 -1.82
CA PHE A 20 -21.01 0.96 -2.74
C PHE A 20 -21.87 2.22 -2.83
N ALA A 21 -22.02 2.95 -1.71
CA ALA A 21 -22.75 4.21 -1.73
C ALA A 21 -22.05 5.27 -2.59
N LEU A 22 -20.73 5.37 -2.47
CA LEU A 22 -19.95 6.31 -3.29
C LEU A 22 -20.07 5.98 -4.78
N GLU A 23 -19.90 4.70 -5.11
CA GLU A 23 -19.93 4.30 -6.52
C GLU A 23 -21.31 4.47 -7.13
N SER A 24 -22.37 4.16 -6.39
CA SER A 24 -23.73 4.40 -6.88
C SER A 24 -23.99 5.88 -7.11
N TYR A 25 -23.53 6.73 -6.20
CA TYR A 25 -23.67 8.17 -6.36
C TYR A 25 -22.90 8.66 -7.60
N TRP A 26 -21.68 8.20 -7.76
CA TRP A 26 -20.86 8.61 -8.91
C TRP A 26 -21.49 8.19 -10.24
N ARG A 27 -22.21 7.07 -10.26
CA ARG A 27 -22.87 6.60 -11.48
C ARG A 27 -24.23 7.28 -11.71
N GLY A 28 -24.66 8.12 -10.77
CA GLY A 28 -25.95 8.79 -10.89
C GLY A 28 -27.15 7.94 -10.48
N GLU A 29 -26.89 6.81 -9.82
CA GLU A 29 -27.96 5.88 -9.42
C GLU A 29 -28.64 6.30 -8.12
N THR A 30 -27.94 7.08 -7.28
CA THR A 30 -28.49 7.57 -6.02
C THR A 30 -28.23 9.06 -5.91
N THR A 31 -28.95 9.71 -5.00
CA THR A 31 -28.82 11.15 -4.78
C THR A 31 -27.69 11.45 -3.81
N GLN A 32 -27.23 12.70 -3.82
CA GLN A 32 -26.24 13.14 -2.84
C GLN A 32 -26.78 13.04 -1.42
N ALA A 33 -28.07 13.35 -1.23
CA ALA A 33 -28.67 13.22 0.10
C ALA A 33 -28.61 11.79 0.61
N GLU A 34 -28.82 10.81 -0.26
CA GLU A 34 -28.69 9.40 0.13
C GLU A 34 -27.26 9.04 0.53
N LEU A 35 -26.28 9.57 -0.21
CA LEU A 35 -24.89 9.34 0.13
C LEU A 35 -24.54 9.94 1.49
N ILE A 36 -24.97 11.19 1.71
CA ILE A 36 -24.71 11.89 2.97
C ILE A 36 -25.35 11.13 4.13
N ALA A 37 -26.56 10.59 3.93
CA ALA A 37 -27.24 9.81 4.97
C ALA A 37 -26.47 8.54 5.30
N THR A 38 -25.89 7.87 4.30
CA THR A 38 -25.06 6.69 4.53
C THR A 38 -23.83 7.05 5.37
N GLY A 39 -23.16 8.15 5.05
CA GLY A 39 -22.00 8.59 5.82
C GLY A 39 -22.36 8.86 7.27
N LYS A 40 -23.47 9.55 7.50
CA LYS A 40 -23.94 9.86 8.85
C LYS A 40 -24.24 8.57 9.62
N SER A 41 -24.92 7.63 8.98
CA SER A 41 -25.24 6.35 9.60
C SER A 41 -23.97 5.58 9.98
N LEU A 42 -22.97 5.58 9.10
CA LEU A 42 -21.72 4.90 9.40
C LEU A 42 -20.96 5.56 10.56
N ARG A 43 -20.93 6.89 10.60
CA ARG A 43 -20.29 7.58 11.72
C ARG A 43 -20.94 7.22 13.04
N ASP A 44 -22.27 7.28 13.08
CA ASP A 44 -23.01 6.94 14.31
C ASP A 44 -22.69 5.50 14.73
N ARG A 45 -22.80 4.56 13.79
CA ARG A 45 -22.53 3.16 14.07
C ARG A 45 -21.12 2.97 14.64
N HIS A 46 -20.15 3.62 14.03
CA HIS A 46 -18.75 3.43 14.41
C HIS A 46 -18.44 4.12 15.75
N TRP A 47 -19.02 5.27 16.02
CA TRP A 47 -18.87 5.90 17.33
C TRP A 47 -19.47 5.02 18.42
N GLN A 48 -20.68 4.52 18.20
CA GLN A 48 -21.34 3.68 19.20
C GLN A 48 -20.56 2.37 19.43
N ALA A 49 -20.04 1.79 18.35
CA ALA A 49 -19.27 0.55 18.47
C ALA A 49 -17.99 0.78 19.29
N GLN A 50 -17.28 1.86 19.04
CA GLN A 50 -16.09 2.19 19.82
C GLN A 50 -16.44 2.38 21.28
N ARG A 51 -17.53 3.13 21.55
CA ARG A 51 -17.95 3.41 22.92
C ARG A 51 -18.33 2.12 23.65
N THR A 52 -19.13 1.29 23.01
CA THR A 52 -19.55 0.04 23.60
C THR A 52 -18.36 -0.86 23.92
N ALA A 53 -17.33 -0.83 23.09
CA ALA A 53 -16.13 -1.65 23.30
C ALA A 53 -15.24 -1.14 24.42
N GLY A 54 -15.39 0.14 24.84
CA GLY A 54 -14.62 0.66 25.95
C GLY A 54 -13.82 1.91 25.64
N VAL A 55 -13.89 2.41 24.41
CA VAL A 55 -13.24 3.69 24.07
C VAL A 55 -14.04 4.80 24.70
N ASN A 56 -13.38 5.66 25.47
CA ASN A 56 -14.09 6.68 26.23
C ASN A 56 -13.73 8.11 25.80
N LEU A 57 -13.02 8.25 24.69
CA LEU A 57 -12.80 9.54 24.04
C LEU A 57 -12.79 9.27 22.54
N LEU A 58 -13.84 9.71 21.85
CA LEU A 58 -14.12 9.28 20.48
C LEU A 58 -13.58 10.28 19.47
N PRO A 59 -13.05 9.82 18.33
CA PRO A 59 -12.54 10.75 17.31
C PRO A 59 -13.67 11.29 16.44
N VAL A 60 -13.64 12.61 16.21
CA VAL A 60 -14.53 13.30 15.26
C VAL A 60 -13.64 14.04 14.28
N GLY A 61 -13.91 13.89 12.99
CA GLY A 61 -13.09 14.55 11.97
C GLY A 61 -12.16 13.62 11.24
N ASP A 62 -12.11 12.36 11.66
CA ASP A 62 -11.33 11.34 10.95
C ASP A 62 -12.10 10.76 9.76
N PHE A 63 -13.40 11.02 9.66
CA PHE A 63 -14.18 10.57 8.53
C PHE A 63 -13.81 11.36 7.28
N ALA A 64 -13.67 10.67 6.15
CA ALA A 64 -13.40 11.34 4.88
C ALA A 64 -14.16 10.65 3.77
N TRP A 65 -14.71 11.46 2.87
CA TRP A 65 -15.42 10.91 1.71
C TRP A 65 -14.46 10.25 0.71
N TYR A 66 -13.20 10.66 0.72
CA TYR A 66 -12.20 10.10 -0.18
C TYR A 66 -10.89 9.87 0.57
N ASP A 67 -10.23 10.94 1.03
CA ASP A 67 -9.08 10.82 1.95
C ASP A 67 -8.98 12.08 2.81
N GLN A 68 -8.29 11.95 3.95
CA GLN A 68 -8.26 13.04 4.93
C GLN A 68 -7.41 14.22 4.49
N VAL A 69 -6.41 14.00 3.62
CA VAL A 69 -5.61 15.10 3.12
C VAL A 69 -6.44 15.96 2.18
N LEU A 70 -7.20 15.31 1.29
CA LEU A 70 -8.13 16.03 0.42
C LEU A 70 -9.17 16.77 1.23
N GLY A 71 -9.69 16.12 2.28
CA GLY A 71 -10.63 16.78 3.17
C GLY A 71 -10.04 18.04 3.79
N THR A 72 -8.76 17.98 4.18
CA THR A 72 -8.06 19.16 4.71
C THR A 72 -7.94 20.24 3.63
N SER A 73 -7.65 19.85 2.39
CA SER A 73 -7.56 20.84 1.29
C SER A 73 -8.88 21.60 1.13
N LEU A 74 -10.01 20.88 1.24
CA LEU A 74 -11.29 21.59 1.18
C LEU A 74 -11.51 22.46 2.41
N LEU A 75 -11.14 21.96 3.59
CA LEU A 75 -11.30 22.71 4.83
C LEU A 75 -10.59 24.05 4.76
N VAL A 76 -9.38 24.09 4.21
CA VAL A 76 -8.58 25.31 4.13
C VAL A 76 -8.70 26.00 2.78
N ASP A 77 -9.59 25.50 1.93
CA ASP A 77 -9.88 26.11 0.61
C ASP A 77 -8.70 26.06 -0.36
N ALA A 78 -7.92 25.01 -0.28
CA ALA A 78 -6.82 24.80 -1.23
C ALA A 78 -7.29 23.95 -2.39
N VAL A 79 -8.25 24.45 -3.13
CA VAL A 79 -8.85 23.76 -4.28
C VAL A 79 -8.19 24.25 -5.57
N PRO A 80 -7.69 23.36 -6.42
CA PRO A 80 -7.08 23.82 -7.68
C PRO A 80 -8.08 24.63 -8.53
N ALA A 81 -7.57 25.65 -9.21
CA ALA A 81 -8.42 26.57 -9.97
C ALA A 81 -9.28 25.84 -10.99
N ARG A 82 -8.76 24.79 -11.63
CA ARG A 82 -9.51 24.05 -12.64
C ARG A 82 -10.75 23.36 -12.09
N HIS A 83 -10.82 23.21 -10.77
CA HIS A 83 -11.96 22.55 -10.10
C HIS A 83 -12.85 23.55 -9.35
N ARG A 84 -12.56 24.84 -9.40
CA ARG A 84 -13.37 25.86 -8.72
C ARG A 84 -14.51 26.31 -9.61
N HIS A 85 -15.72 25.97 -9.22
CA HIS A 85 -16.91 26.33 -9.98
C HIS A 85 -18.02 26.67 -8.99
N GLY A 86 -18.03 27.90 -8.51
CA GLY A 86 -18.97 28.32 -7.48
C GLY A 86 -18.49 27.93 -6.10
N ASP A 87 -19.43 27.71 -5.20
CA ASP A 87 -19.10 27.33 -3.83
C ASP A 87 -18.52 25.92 -3.78
N THR A 88 -17.61 25.71 -2.84
CA THR A 88 -17.04 24.39 -2.59
C THR A 88 -18.11 23.46 -2.03
N ASP A 89 -18.26 22.30 -2.62
CA ASP A 89 -19.25 21.33 -2.19
C ASP A 89 -18.68 19.91 -2.34
N LEU A 90 -19.52 18.91 -2.06
CA LEU A 90 -19.07 17.53 -2.11
C LEU A 90 -18.61 17.13 -3.52
N ASP A 91 -19.29 17.62 -4.56
CA ASP A 91 -18.85 17.33 -5.93
C ASP A 91 -17.51 17.97 -6.26
N THR A 92 -17.18 19.11 -5.64
CA THR A 92 -15.83 19.68 -5.76
C THR A 92 -14.81 18.67 -5.29
N LEU A 93 -15.04 18.05 -4.13
CA LEU A 93 -14.14 17.04 -3.60
C LEU A 93 -13.95 15.90 -4.58
N PHE A 94 -15.04 15.40 -5.15
CA PHE A 94 -14.96 14.27 -6.07
C PHE A 94 -14.29 14.67 -7.40
N ARG A 95 -14.50 15.91 -7.87
CA ARG A 95 -13.81 16.37 -9.09
C ARG A 95 -12.29 16.42 -8.88
N VAL A 96 -11.86 16.93 -7.74
CA VAL A 96 -10.43 16.95 -7.45
C VAL A 96 -9.86 15.52 -7.42
N ALA A 97 -10.60 14.60 -6.80
CA ALA A 97 -10.12 13.24 -6.62
C ALA A 97 -10.13 12.42 -7.91
N ARG A 98 -11.17 12.57 -8.71
CA ARG A 98 -11.44 11.68 -9.83
C ARG A 98 -11.42 12.36 -11.20
N GLY A 99 -11.37 13.68 -11.22
CA GLY A 99 -11.48 14.46 -12.45
C GLY A 99 -12.89 14.71 -12.90
N ARG A 100 -13.87 14.11 -12.23
CA ARG A 100 -15.28 14.28 -12.59
C ARG A 100 -16.16 13.97 -11.38
N ALA A 101 -17.38 14.47 -11.45
CA ALA A 101 -18.41 14.23 -10.44
C ALA A 101 -19.75 14.33 -11.14
N PRO A 102 -20.86 13.97 -10.44
CA PRO A 102 -22.18 14.12 -11.07
C PRO A 102 -22.53 15.52 -11.53
N THR A 103 -21.96 16.56 -10.90
CA THR A 103 -22.15 17.94 -11.38
C THR A 103 -20.81 18.60 -11.64
N GLY A 104 -20.84 19.62 -12.47
CA GLY A 104 -19.66 20.43 -12.78
C GLY A 104 -18.85 19.86 -13.94
N PRO A 105 -17.99 20.69 -14.53
CA PRO A 105 -17.18 20.24 -15.67
C PRO A 105 -16.01 19.37 -15.24
N SER A 106 -15.67 18.40 -16.07
CA SER A 106 -14.52 17.53 -15.83
C SER A 106 -13.20 18.28 -16.04
N ALA A 107 -12.19 17.92 -15.29
CA ALA A 107 -10.83 18.42 -15.44
C ALA A 107 -9.89 17.41 -14.82
N ALA A 108 -8.59 17.53 -15.08
CA ALA A 108 -7.63 16.53 -14.60
C ALA A 108 -7.68 16.37 -13.09
N ALA A 109 -7.69 15.13 -12.64
CA ALA A 109 -7.63 14.81 -11.22
C ALA A 109 -6.28 15.19 -10.63
N ALA A 110 -6.26 15.41 -9.33
CA ALA A 110 -4.99 15.64 -8.63
C ALA A 110 -4.17 14.34 -8.60
N GLU A 111 -2.86 14.50 -8.42
CA GLU A 111 -1.95 13.37 -8.28
C GLU A 111 -2.26 12.61 -7.00
N MET A 112 -2.09 11.29 -7.07
CA MET A 112 -2.30 10.43 -5.90
C MET A 112 -1.00 9.73 -5.55
N THR A 113 -0.69 9.63 -4.26
CA THR A 113 0.51 8.92 -3.82
C THR A 113 0.27 8.25 -2.47
N LYS A 114 1.22 7.45 -2.03
CA LYS A 114 1.06 6.66 -0.80
C LYS A 114 1.13 7.53 0.45
N TRP A 115 0.32 7.16 1.43
CA TRP A 115 0.31 7.76 2.77
C TRP A 115 1.44 7.10 3.57
N PHE A 116 2.60 7.75 3.54
CA PHE A 116 3.80 7.28 4.21
C PHE A 116 4.17 5.86 3.75
N ASN A 117 4.42 4.95 4.65
CA ASN A 117 4.79 3.58 4.28
C ASN A 117 3.61 2.62 4.37
N THR A 118 2.40 3.13 4.20
CA THR A 118 1.19 2.31 4.19
C THR A 118 0.75 2.02 2.77
N ASN A 119 -0.28 1.20 2.64
CA ASN A 119 -0.91 0.96 1.33
C ASN A 119 -2.10 1.88 1.08
N TYR A 120 -2.36 2.82 1.98
CA TYR A 120 -3.38 3.84 1.80
C TYR A 120 -2.79 4.99 0.96
N HIS A 121 -3.63 5.63 0.16
CA HIS A 121 -3.20 6.71 -0.76
C HIS A 121 -3.99 7.97 -0.49
N TYR A 122 -3.37 9.11 -0.83
CA TYR A 122 -4.03 10.40 -0.67
C TYR A 122 -3.80 11.26 -1.92
N LEU A 123 -4.69 12.25 -2.11
CA LEU A 123 -4.58 13.20 -3.20
C LEU A 123 -3.62 14.32 -2.78
N VAL A 124 -2.60 14.56 -3.59
CA VAL A 124 -1.54 15.52 -3.27
C VAL A 124 -2.04 16.95 -3.40
N PRO A 125 -2.00 17.74 -2.32
CA PRO A 125 -2.35 19.16 -2.42
C PRO A 125 -1.46 19.89 -3.41
N GLU A 126 -2.06 20.82 -4.15
CA GLU A 126 -1.35 21.61 -5.16
C GLU A 126 -1.30 23.06 -4.70
N PHE A 127 -0.09 23.61 -4.66
CA PHE A 127 0.12 24.95 -4.14
C PHE A 127 0.75 25.86 -5.19
N SER A 128 0.28 27.11 -5.22
CA SER A 128 0.89 28.17 -6.03
C SER A 128 1.54 29.20 -5.12
N ARG A 129 2.43 30.03 -5.67
CA ARG A 129 3.08 31.09 -4.91
C ARG A 129 2.06 32.02 -4.27
N ASP A 130 0.99 32.32 -5.00
CA ASP A 130 -0.05 33.23 -4.52
C ASP A 130 -1.17 32.52 -3.78
N GLN A 131 -0.93 31.30 -3.33
CA GLN A 131 -1.92 30.50 -2.65
C GLN A 131 -2.58 31.27 -1.52
N ARG A 132 -3.92 31.24 -1.49
CA ARG A 132 -4.70 31.78 -0.40
C ARG A 132 -5.42 30.67 0.31
N PHE A 133 -5.64 30.84 1.60
CA PHE A 133 -6.37 29.89 2.43
C PHE A 133 -7.49 30.62 3.16
N LYS A 134 -8.59 29.92 3.37
CA LYS A 134 -9.68 30.37 4.21
C LYS A 134 -10.49 29.15 4.67
N LEU A 135 -11.39 29.34 5.64
CA LEU A 135 -12.31 28.26 5.96
C LEU A 135 -13.20 28.01 4.74
N GLY A 136 -13.02 26.88 4.12
CA GLY A 136 -13.70 26.58 2.86
C GLY A 136 -14.77 25.51 2.93
N TRP A 137 -14.89 24.82 4.03
CA TRP A 137 -15.85 23.72 4.14
C TRP A 137 -16.19 23.47 5.59
N SER A 138 -17.45 23.11 5.84
CA SER A 138 -17.94 23.01 7.22
C SER A 138 -17.97 21.60 7.77
N GLN A 139 -17.54 20.59 7.01
CA GLN A 139 -17.73 19.19 7.39
C GLN A 139 -17.27 18.88 8.82
N LEU A 140 -16.06 19.31 9.18
CA LEU A 140 -15.52 19.03 10.51
C LEU A 140 -16.45 19.56 11.61
N PHE A 141 -16.89 20.79 11.46
CA PHE A 141 -17.72 21.45 12.47
C PHE A 141 -19.11 20.84 12.53
N ASP A 142 -19.64 20.44 11.38
CA ASP A 142 -20.94 19.77 11.31
C ASP A 142 -20.88 18.42 12.02
N GLU A 143 -19.77 17.69 11.85
CA GLU A 143 -19.62 16.38 12.50
C GLU A 143 -19.44 16.54 14.02
N VAL A 144 -18.79 17.60 14.46
CA VAL A 144 -18.72 17.87 15.89
C VAL A 144 -20.12 18.07 16.48
N GLU A 145 -20.95 18.86 15.80
CA GLU A 145 -22.32 19.06 16.29
C GLU A 145 -23.12 17.76 16.25
N GLU A 146 -22.89 16.94 15.23
CA GLU A 146 -23.56 15.65 15.12
C GLU A 146 -23.21 14.76 16.32
N ALA A 147 -21.93 14.70 16.68
CA ALA A 147 -21.50 13.89 17.82
C ALA A 147 -22.01 14.44 19.14
N LYS A 148 -22.00 15.77 19.29
CA LYS A 148 -22.53 16.41 20.50
C LYS A 148 -24.02 16.09 20.69
N ALA A 149 -24.77 16.10 19.60
CA ALA A 149 -26.21 15.79 19.67
C ALA A 149 -26.45 14.36 20.15
N LEU A 150 -25.50 13.48 19.95
CA LEU A 150 -25.56 12.11 20.43
C LEU A 150 -25.03 11.94 21.85
N GLY A 151 -24.53 13.01 22.46
CA GLY A 151 -24.02 12.96 23.81
C GLY A 151 -22.70 12.27 23.97
N LEU A 152 -21.88 12.23 22.91
CA LEU A 152 -20.64 11.47 22.93
C LEU A 152 -19.45 12.29 23.45
N PRO A 153 -18.55 11.66 24.24
CA PRO A 153 -17.32 12.33 24.65
C PRO A 153 -16.32 12.30 23.50
N VAL A 154 -15.99 13.46 22.93
CA VAL A 154 -15.24 13.52 21.69
C VAL A 154 -13.99 14.37 21.80
N LYS A 155 -13.04 14.08 20.93
CA LYS A 155 -11.91 14.95 20.56
C LYS A 155 -12.03 15.18 19.06
N ALA A 156 -11.52 16.32 18.58
CA ALA A 156 -11.47 16.57 17.15
C ALA A 156 -10.14 16.05 16.59
N VAL A 157 -10.18 15.56 15.36
CA VAL A 157 -8.99 15.07 14.65
C VAL A 157 -8.71 16.02 13.50
N LEU A 158 -7.46 16.48 13.43
CA LEU A 158 -7.05 17.48 12.44
C LEU A 158 -5.65 17.16 11.96
N LEU A 159 -5.45 17.14 10.64
CA LEU A 159 -4.11 17.00 10.09
C LEU A 159 -3.35 18.29 10.39
N GLY A 160 -2.15 18.17 10.96
CA GLY A 160 -1.37 19.34 11.34
C GLY A 160 -0.87 20.12 10.14
N PRO A 161 -0.66 21.43 10.31
CA PRO A 161 -0.34 22.29 9.18
C PRO A 161 1.02 22.00 8.56
N VAL A 162 2.02 21.61 9.35
CA VAL A 162 3.34 21.38 8.79
C VAL A 162 3.32 20.09 7.95
N SER A 163 2.73 19.03 8.48
CA SER A 163 2.58 17.80 7.68
C SER A 163 1.72 18.03 6.44
N TYR A 164 0.66 18.81 6.58
CA TYR A 164 -0.19 19.10 5.42
C TYR A 164 0.63 19.74 4.30
N LEU A 165 1.44 20.78 4.61
CA LEU A 165 2.27 21.38 3.58
C LEU A 165 3.30 20.40 3.04
N TRP A 166 3.92 19.60 3.93
CA TRP A 166 4.90 18.62 3.49
C TRP A 166 4.34 17.68 2.43
N LEU A 167 3.09 17.28 2.59
CA LEU A 167 2.43 16.31 1.71
C LEU A 167 2.01 16.88 0.36
N GLY A 168 2.08 18.20 0.19
CA GLY A 168 1.70 18.83 -1.07
C GLY A 168 2.87 19.07 -1.99
N LYS A 169 2.60 19.75 -3.10
CA LYS A 169 3.62 20.09 -4.09
C LYS A 169 3.40 21.47 -4.65
N GLU A 170 4.52 22.14 -4.92
CA GLU A 170 4.51 23.41 -5.66
C GLU A 170 4.11 23.12 -7.11
N LYS A 171 3.21 23.93 -7.66
CA LYS A 171 2.80 23.79 -9.06
C LYS A 171 3.41 24.84 -9.97
N GLU A 172 4.40 25.58 -9.47
CA GLU A 172 5.21 26.51 -10.26
C GLU A 172 6.58 26.60 -9.63
N SER A 173 7.56 26.98 -10.41
CA SER A 173 8.93 27.07 -9.91
C SER A 173 9.15 28.36 -9.13
N GLY A 174 10.25 28.40 -8.40
CA GLY A 174 10.72 29.63 -7.78
C GLY A 174 10.16 29.95 -6.40
N PHE A 175 9.50 28.99 -5.75
CA PHE A 175 9.10 29.18 -4.35
C PHE A 175 9.05 27.83 -3.64
N SER A 176 9.08 27.88 -2.31
CA SER A 176 8.92 26.71 -1.47
C SER A 176 7.55 26.75 -0.81
N ARG A 177 6.84 25.63 -0.83
CA ARG A 177 5.51 25.58 -0.20
C ARG A 177 5.57 25.87 1.31
N LEU A 178 6.73 25.70 1.93
CA LEU A 178 6.87 26.05 3.33
C LEU A 178 6.67 27.56 3.57
N GLU A 179 6.91 28.39 2.56
CA GLU A 179 6.66 29.83 2.64
C GLU A 179 5.19 30.17 2.88
N LEU A 180 4.29 29.20 2.63
CA LEU A 180 2.87 29.41 2.83
C LEU A 180 2.42 29.20 4.28
N LEU A 181 3.32 28.78 5.15
CA LEU A 181 2.93 28.36 6.49
C LEU A 181 2.20 29.47 7.28
N ASP A 182 2.73 30.70 7.23
CA ASP A 182 2.10 31.78 8.01
C ASP A 182 0.65 32.03 7.55
N ARG A 183 0.40 31.98 6.23
CA ARG A 183 -0.97 32.12 5.72
C ARG A 183 -1.86 30.98 6.20
N LEU A 184 -1.32 29.77 6.17
CA LEU A 184 -2.09 28.59 6.58
C LEU A 184 -2.40 28.65 8.08
N LEU A 185 -1.46 29.12 8.89
CA LEU A 185 -1.67 29.15 10.33
C LEU A 185 -2.81 30.08 10.73
N ILE A 186 -3.05 31.15 9.97
CA ILE A 186 -4.19 32.03 10.26
C ILE A 186 -5.49 31.23 10.21
N VAL A 187 -5.63 30.37 9.19
CA VAL A 187 -6.82 29.55 9.07
C VAL A 187 -6.88 28.49 10.17
N TYR A 188 -5.74 27.88 10.49
CA TYR A 188 -5.73 26.91 11.57
C TYR A 188 -6.11 27.54 12.90
N GLN A 189 -5.70 28.78 13.15
CA GLN A 189 -6.14 29.50 14.36
C GLN A 189 -7.66 29.65 14.37
N GLU A 190 -8.25 29.95 13.21
CA GLU A 190 -9.71 30.05 13.10
C GLU A 190 -10.37 28.70 13.37
N ILE A 191 -9.80 27.61 12.83
CA ILE A 191 -10.34 26.28 13.04
C ILE A 191 -10.36 25.95 14.54
N LEU A 192 -9.24 26.19 15.21
CA LEU A 192 -9.14 25.85 16.63
C LEU A 192 -10.08 26.70 17.47
N ALA A 193 -10.21 28.00 17.14
CA ALA A 193 -11.15 28.86 17.85
C ALA A 193 -12.59 28.39 17.67
N LYS A 194 -12.94 27.96 16.47
CA LYS A 194 -14.28 27.46 16.21
C LYS A 194 -14.56 26.16 16.95
N LEU A 195 -13.58 25.25 16.98
CA LEU A 195 -13.72 24.01 17.73
C LEU A 195 -13.87 24.30 19.23
N ALA A 196 -13.09 25.25 19.76
CA ALA A 196 -13.21 25.66 21.18
C ALA A 196 -14.60 26.21 21.47
N ALA A 197 -15.13 27.03 20.56
CA ALA A 197 -16.48 27.57 20.72
C ALA A 197 -17.55 26.48 20.72
N GLN A 198 -17.29 25.36 20.05
CA GLN A 198 -18.20 24.22 20.06
C GLN A 198 -18.04 23.36 21.31
N GLY A 199 -17.11 23.69 22.19
CA GLY A 199 -16.88 22.94 23.41
C GLY A 199 -15.88 21.80 23.30
N VAL A 200 -15.13 21.74 22.21
CA VAL A 200 -14.09 20.71 22.05
C VAL A 200 -12.92 21.06 22.97
N GLU A 201 -12.58 20.16 23.88
CA GLU A 201 -11.48 20.37 24.82
C GLU A 201 -10.15 19.98 24.19
N TRP A 202 -10.07 18.79 23.57
CA TRP A 202 -8.85 18.26 23.03
C TRP A 202 -8.93 18.16 21.51
N VAL A 203 -7.84 18.52 20.84
CA VAL A 203 -7.66 18.31 19.40
C VAL A 203 -6.46 17.40 19.21
N GLN A 204 -6.70 16.27 18.55
CA GLN A 204 -5.63 15.39 18.07
C GLN A 204 -5.11 16.04 16.79
N ILE A 205 -3.87 16.54 16.84
CA ILE A 205 -3.31 17.22 15.68
C ILE A 205 -2.17 16.34 15.14
N ASP A 206 -2.41 15.75 13.97
CA ASP A 206 -1.54 14.73 13.41
C ASP A 206 -0.36 15.34 12.69
N GLU A 207 0.84 15.01 13.13
CA GLU A 207 2.07 15.47 12.46
C GLU A 207 2.97 14.27 12.16
N PRO A 208 2.51 13.38 11.28
CA PRO A 208 3.32 12.19 10.96
C PRO A 208 4.62 12.52 10.26
N ALA A 209 4.77 13.71 9.65
CA ALA A 209 6.03 14.07 9.01
C ALA A 209 7.19 14.09 10.01
N LEU A 210 6.91 14.24 11.31
CA LEU A 210 7.97 14.19 12.32
C LEU A 210 8.72 12.85 12.35
N ALA A 211 8.13 11.79 11.82
CA ALA A 211 8.81 10.50 11.78
C ALA A 211 9.82 10.40 10.63
N LEU A 212 9.88 11.41 9.77
CA LEU A 212 10.75 11.42 8.60
C LEU A 212 12.08 12.11 8.90
N ASP A 213 13.01 12.03 7.93
CA ASP A 213 14.22 12.86 7.94
C ASP A 213 13.88 14.21 7.33
N LEU A 214 13.58 15.18 8.17
CA LEU A 214 13.15 16.49 7.69
C LEU A 214 14.34 17.43 7.53
N PRO A 215 14.38 18.26 6.49
CA PRO A 215 15.34 19.37 6.44
C PRO A 215 15.15 20.31 7.63
N ASP A 216 16.22 20.98 8.05
CA ASP A 216 16.16 21.83 9.22
C ASP A 216 15.09 22.91 9.13
N GLU A 217 14.88 23.51 7.97
CA GLU A 217 13.86 24.55 7.83
C GLU A 217 12.46 24.00 8.15
N TRP A 218 12.20 22.75 7.79
CA TRP A 218 10.93 22.11 8.13
C TRP A 218 10.85 21.78 9.61
N ARG A 219 11.97 21.33 10.20
CA ARG A 219 12.02 21.07 11.64
C ARG A 219 11.71 22.33 12.45
N LEU A 220 12.36 23.43 12.08
CA LEU A 220 12.20 24.68 12.79
C LEU A 220 10.80 25.28 12.61
N ALA A 221 10.14 24.96 11.50
CA ALA A 221 8.78 25.45 11.25
C ALA A 221 7.80 25.00 12.34
N TYR A 222 8.05 23.86 12.95
CA TYR A 222 7.18 23.39 14.03
C TYR A 222 7.14 24.37 15.21
N LEU A 223 8.28 25.02 15.51
CA LEU A 223 8.32 25.97 16.61
C LEU A 223 7.37 27.14 16.37
N ASN A 224 7.43 27.73 15.17
CA ASN A 224 6.52 28.81 14.80
C ASN A 224 5.06 28.36 14.81
N ALA A 225 4.80 27.20 14.22
CA ALA A 225 3.42 26.71 14.10
C ALA A 225 2.76 26.53 15.45
N TYR A 226 3.44 25.85 16.37
CA TYR A 226 2.79 25.49 17.63
C TYR A 226 2.82 26.60 18.66
N GLU A 227 3.72 27.57 18.49
CA GLU A 227 3.62 28.82 19.24
C GLU A 227 2.28 29.52 18.92
N ARG A 228 1.93 29.56 17.64
CA ARG A 228 0.75 30.29 17.19
C ARG A 228 -0.55 29.54 17.41
N LEU A 229 -0.50 28.21 17.45
CA LEU A 229 -1.72 27.42 17.61
C LEU A 229 -2.09 27.17 19.05
N SER A 230 -1.21 27.47 19.99
CA SER A 230 -1.43 27.25 21.39
C SER A 230 -2.54 28.15 21.92
N GLY A 231 -3.41 27.61 22.76
CA GLY A 231 -4.34 28.38 23.54
C GLY A 231 -5.81 27.99 23.46
N PRO A 232 -6.46 28.02 22.28
CA PRO A 232 -7.91 27.79 22.26
C PRO A 232 -8.31 26.40 22.73
N CYS A 233 -7.57 25.34 22.29
CA CYS A 233 -7.83 23.96 22.68
C CYS A 233 -6.57 23.36 23.25
N LYS A 234 -6.72 22.29 24.03
CA LYS A 234 -5.59 21.45 24.36
C LYS A 234 -5.20 20.66 23.11
N LEU A 235 -3.89 20.59 22.83
CA LEU A 235 -3.39 19.95 21.63
C LEU A 235 -2.66 18.66 21.99
N LEU A 236 -3.09 17.56 21.38
CA LEU A 236 -2.36 16.29 21.45
C LEU A 236 -1.57 16.16 20.15
N LEU A 237 -0.28 16.46 20.23
CA LEU A 237 0.61 16.30 19.08
C LEU A 237 0.70 14.80 18.80
N THR A 238 0.34 14.39 17.59
CA THR A 238 0.13 12.99 17.32
C THR A 238 1.05 12.50 16.20
N THR A 239 1.91 11.55 16.55
CA THR A 239 2.90 10.98 15.62
C THR A 239 2.70 9.48 15.52
N TYR A 240 3.09 8.91 14.40
CA TYR A 240 2.93 7.48 14.19
C TYR A 240 3.81 7.00 13.04
N PHE A 241 3.83 5.67 12.86
CA PHE A 241 4.54 4.93 11.83
C PHE A 241 6.03 4.77 12.08
N GLY A 242 6.59 5.49 13.03
CA GLY A 242 8.01 5.37 13.33
C GLY A 242 8.40 6.18 14.55
N SER A 243 9.66 6.10 14.90
CA SER A 243 10.20 6.89 16.02
C SER A 243 10.29 8.35 15.65
N VAL A 244 10.02 9.21 16.64
CA VAL A 244 10.31 10.64 16.52
C VAL A 244 11.39 11.09 17.49
N ALA A 245 12.15 10.15 18.04
CA ALA A 245 13.19 10.49 19.03
C ALA A 245 14.28 11.38 18.42
N HIS A 246 14.51 11.29 17.11
CA HIS A 246 15.48 12.15 16.43
C HIS A 246 15.02 13.60 16.35
N GLN A 247 13.75 13.88 16.68
CA GLN A 247 13.20 15.22 16.72
C GLN A 247 13.01 15.70 18.16
N ARG A 248 13.64 15.05 19.13
CA ARG A 248 13.40 15.34 20.54
C ARG A 248 13.61 16.82 20.87
N ASP A 249 14.68 17.41 20.33
CA ASP A 249 14.98 18.81 20.60
C ASP A 249 13.83 19.74 20.17
N ILE A 250 13.23 19.45 19.03
CA ILE A 250 12.10 20.25 18.53
C ILE A 250 10.83 19.94 19.34
N ILE A 251 10.51 18.64 19.46
CA ILE A 251 9.23 18.23 20.07
C ILE A 251 9.10 18.76 21.49
N THR A 252 10.14 18.63 22.30
CA THR A 252 10.06 19.03 23.70
C THR A 252 9.96 20.54 23.89
N SER A 253 10.19 21.30 22.83
CA SER A 253 10.08 22.76 22.84
C SER A 253 8.72 23.28 22.36
N LEU A 254 7.83 22.37 21.89
CA LEU A 254 6.57 22.81 21.31
C LEU A 254 5.55 23.13 22.41
N LYS A 255 4.68 24.12 22.13
CA LYS A 255 3.62 24.49 23.05
C LYS A 255 2.38 23.65 22.78
N VAL A 256 2.42 22.43 23.25
CA VAL A 256 1.30 21.48 23.14
C VAL A 256 1.00 20.95 24.55
N ASP A 257 -0.05 20.18 24.68
CA ASP A 257 -0.51 19.69 25.96
C ASP A 257 -0.30 18.18 26.13
N GLY A 258 0.08 17.49 25.09
CA GLY A 258 0.38 16.09 25.15
C GLY A 258 1.01 15.60 23.86
N LEU A 259 1.49 14.37 23.90
CA LEU A 259 2.15 13.73 22.78
C LEU A 259 1.67 12.29 22.66
N HIS A 260 1.27 11.91 21.46
CA HIS A 260 0.98 10.53 21.15
C HIS A 260 2.18 9.92 20.45
N LEU A 261 2.60 8.73 20.90
CA LEU A 261 3.72 7.99 20.32
C LEU A 261 3.26 6.63 19.86
N ASP A 262 3.76 6.22 18.70
CA ASP A 262 3.54 4.88 18.16
C ASP A 262 4.55 3.95 18.82
N LEU A 263 4.11 3.27 19.88
CA LEU A 263 5.00 2.39 20.63
C LEU A 263 5.00 0.96 20.08
N VAL A 264 4.24 0.74 19.00
CA VAL A 264 4.31 -0.52 18.26
C VAL A 264 5.43 -0.45 17.22
N ALA A 265 5.44 0.61 16.40
CA ALA A 265 6.49 0.78 15.40
C ALA A 265 7.84 1.06 16.05
N ALA A 266 7.85 1.74 17.19
CA ALA A 266 9.09 2.16 17.84
C ALA A 266 8.94 2.12 19.36
N PRO A 267 8.93 0.91 19.94
CA PRO A 267 8.78 0.82 21.41
C PRO A 267 9.95 1.42 22.18
N GLU A 268 11.11 1.57 21.55
CA GLU A 268 12.27 2.17 22.21
C GLU A 268 12.05 3.64 22.57
N GLN A 269 11.01 4.27 22.04
CA GLN A 269 10.68 5.65 22.43
C GLN A 269 10.36 5.77 23.92
N LEU A 270 9.94 4.68 24.55
CA LEU A 270 9.75 4.70 26.01
C LEU A 270 11.02 5.06 26.74
N GLU A 271 12.17 4.75 26.19
CA GLU A 271 13.46 5.03 26.82
C GLU A 271 14.14 6.24 26.22
N THR A 272 14.01 6.43 24.92
CA THR A 272 14.75 7.49 24.22
C THR A 272 14.04 8.83 24.24
N LEU A 273 12.74 8.85 24.48
CA LEU A 273 11.98 10.10 24.39
C LEU A 273 11.14 10.39 25.63
N VAL A 274 10.40 9.40 26.14
CA VAL A 274 9.42 9.66 27.19
C VAL A 274 10.03 10.30 28.44
N PRO A 275 11.22 9.88 28.92
CA PRO A 275 11.79 10.53 30.13
C PRO A 275 12.11 12.01 29.94
N HIS A 276 12.18 12.49 28.72
CA HIS A 276 12.55 13.87 28.40
C HIS A 276 11.36 14.79 28.15
N LEU A 277 10.13 14.26 28.24
CA LEU A 277 8.94 15.06 27.93
C LEU A 277 8.64 16.05 29.10
N PRO A 278 8.09 17.22 28.77
CA PRO A 278 7.68 18.13 29.81
C PRO A 278 6.73 17.48 30.82
N ALA A 279 6.89 17.80 32.08
CA ALA A 279 6.26 17.08 33.17
C ALA A 279 4.73 17.14 33.16
N GLN A 280 4.17 18.18 32.57
CA GLN A 280 2.71 18.35 32.60
C GLN A 280 2.00 17.73 31.37
N TRP A 281 2.75 17.23 30.42
CA TRP A 281 2.15 16.69 29.20
C TRP A 281 1.40 15.38 29.44
N VAL A 282 0.32 15.20 28.70
CA VAL A 282 -0.32 13.90 28.54
C VAL A 282 0.58 13.04 27.64
N LEU A 283 0.76 11.78 28.03
CA LEU A 283 1.36 10.79 27.13
C LEU A 283 0.25 9.86 26.64
N SER A 284 0.02 9.86 25.33
CA SER A 284 -0.87 8.91 24.71
C SER A 284 -0.02 7.74 24.19
N ALA A 285 -0.14 6.61 24.86
CA ALA A 285 0.68 5.43 24.56
C ALA A 285 -0.01 4.58 23.50
N GLY A 286 0.51 4.65 22.28
CA GLY A 286 -0.03 3.90 21.15
C GLY A 286 0.47 2.48 21.15
N VAL A 287 -0.14 1.63 21.97
CA VAL A 287 0.34 0.27 22.23
C VAL A 287 -0.45 -0.82 21.51
N ILE A 288 -1.58 -0.47 20.90
CA ILE A 288 -2.40 -1.44 20.17
C ILE A 288 -2.16 -1.20 18.68
N ASN A 289 -1.65 -2.21 17.99
CA ASN A 289 -1.21 -2.08 16.60
C ASN A 289 -2.40 -1.77 15.69
N GLY A 290 -2.41 -0.57 15.09
CA GLY A 290 -3.48 -0.13 14.21
C GLY A 290 -3.31 -0.59 12.76
N ARG A 291 -2.20 -1.25 12.42
CA ARG A 291 -1.88 -1.59 11.03
C ARG A 291 -1.86 -3.09 10.75
N ASN A 292 -2.10 -3.91 11.76
CA ASN A 292 -2.04 -5.34 11.57
C ASN A 292 -3.26 -5.96 12.23
N VAL A 293 -3.40 -7.27 12.10
CA VAL A 293 -4.65 -7.94 12.46
C VAL A 293 -4.51 -8.86 13.67
N TRP A 294 -3.44 -8.72 14.42
CA TRP A 294 -3.16 -9.66 15.51
C TRP A 294 -3.80 -9.24 16.80
N ARG A 295 -4.31 -10.24 17.54
CA ARG A 295 -4.74 -10.03 18.91
C ARG A 295 -3.55 -9.57 19.73
N ALA A 296 -3.73 -8.52 20.52
CA ALA A 296 -2.63 -7.98 21.31
C ALA A 296 -2.31 -8.91 22.48
N ASN A 297 -1.02 -9.01 22.80
CA ASN A 297 -0.60 -9.69 24.04
C ASN A 297 -0.66 -8.65 25.16
N LEU A 298 -1.85 -8.47 25.72
CA LEU A 298 -2.07 -7.46 26.76
C LEU A 298 -1.32 -7.81 28.04
N ALA A 299 -1.13 -9.10 28.31
CA ALA A 299 -0.39 -9.52 29.51
C ALA A 299 1.06 -9.03 29.45
N LYS A 300 1.63 -8.99 28.25
CA LYS A 300 3.00 -8.49 28.09
C LYS A 300 3.06 -6.98 28.27
N LEU A 301 2.03 -6.25 27.84
CA LEU A 301 1.99 -4.79 27.95
C LEU A 301 1.69 -4.31 29.37
N ALA A 302 0.97 -5.11 30.14
CA ALA A 302 0.40 -4.66 31.40
C ALA A 302 1.44 -4.13 32.41
N PRO A 303 2.59 -4.80 32.64
CA PRO A 303 3.55 -4.26 33.61
C PRO A 303 4.11 -2.89 33.22
N THR A 304 4.43 -2.72 31.94
CA THR A 304 4.95 -1.45 31.45
C THR A 304 3.93 -0.34 31.62
N LEU A 305 2.68 -0.62 31.26
CA LEU A 305 1.64 0.40 31.37
C LEU A 305 1.31 0.71 32.83
N LYS A 306 1.34 -0.28 33.69
CA LYS A 306 1.11 -0.06 35.12
C LYS A 306 2.19 0.86 35.69
N ALA A 307 3.45 0.63 35.34
CA ALA A 307 4.55 1.47 35.78
C ALA A 307 4.37 2.92 35.29
N LEU A 308 3.96 3.07 34.03
CA LEU A 308 3.70 4.41 33.49
C LEU A 308 2.53 5.08 34.21
N LYS A 309 1.48 4.33 34.51
CA LYS A 309 0.31 4.86 35.21
C LYS A 309 0.70 5.36 36.61
N GLU A 310 1.58 4.65 37.29
CA GLU A 310 2.03 5.06 38.61
C GLU A 310 2.79 6.39 38.55
N LYS A 311 3.55 6.63 37.48
CA LYS A 311 4.28 7.89 37.32
C LYS A 311 3.40 9.02 36.83
N LEU A 312 2.53 8.72 35.83
CA LEU A 312 1.81 9.80 35.13
C LEU A 312 0.39 10.01 35.64
N GLY A 313 -0.19 9.04 36.31
CA GLY A 313 -1.58 9.16 36.77
C GLY A 313 -2.52 9.39 35.60
N GLU A 314 -3.37 10.41 35.72
CA GLU A 314 -4.38 10.73 34.70
C GLU A 314 -3.76 11.20 33.39
N ARG A 315 -2.48 11.55 33.39
CA ARG A 315 -1.80 11.98 32.16
C ARG A 315 -1.43 10.82 31.25
N LEU A 316 -1.59 9.56 31.68
CA LEU A 316 -1.42 8.42 30.79
C LEU A 316 -2.73 8.11 30.10
N TRP A 317 -2.73 8.11 28.78
CA TRP A 317 -3.82 7.64 27.94
C TRP A 317 -3.35 6.41 27.19
N VAL A 318 -4.25 5.51 26.83
CA VAL A 318 -3.92 4.36 25.99
C VAL A 318 -4.64 4.47 24.65
N ALA A 319 -3.96 4.07 23.60
CA ALA A 319 -4.45 4.33 22.25
C ALA A 319 -4.00 3.27 21.25
N SER A 320 -4.64 3.26 20.09
CA SER A 320 -4.10 2.57 18.92
C SER A 320 -2.81 3.27 18.48
N SER A 321 -1.91 2.51 17.87
CA SER A 321 -0.61 3.05 17.46
C SER A 321 -0.74 4.11 16.37
N CYS A 322 -1.72 3.92 15.48
CA CYS A 322 -2.09 4.84 14.41
C CYS A 322 -3.58 4.69 14.22
N SER A 323 -4.13 5.35 13.19
CA SER A 323 -5.56 5.20 12.90
C SER A 323 -5.89 3.75 12.60
N LEU A 324 -7.00 3.28 13.12
CA LEU A 324 -7.52 1.96 12.79
C LEU A 324 -8.04 1.86 11.36
N LEU A 325 -8.00 2.95 10.62
CA LEU A 325 -8.26 2.95 9.18
C LEU A 325 -7.51 1.82 8.46
N HIS A 326 -6.34 1.46 8.96
CA HIS A 326 -5.46 0.48 8.30
C HIS A 326 -5.80 -0.97 8.69
N SER A 327 -6.81 -1.16 9.50
CA SER A 327 -7.25 -2.47 9.96
C SER A 327 -8.64 -2.78 9.38
N PRO A 328 -8.93 -4.06 9.10
CA PRO A 328 -10.32 -4.44 8.78
C PRO A 328 -11.23 -4.13 9.97
N VAL A 329 -12.53 -4.10 9.72
CA VAL A 329 -13.48 -3.54 10.70
C VAL A 329 -13.86 -4.52 11.80
N ASP A 330 -14.33 -5.73 11.45
CA ASP A 330 -14.99 -6.58 12.44
C ASP A 330 -14.72 -8.05 12.20
N LEU A 331 -13.94 -8.64 13.09
CA LEU A 331 -13.54 -10.05 13.01
C LEU A 331 -14.73 -11.00 13.19
N THR A 332 -15.80 -10.58 13.87
CA THR A 332 -16.92 -11.48 14.11
C THR A 332 -17.62 -11.92 12.83
N LEU A 333 -17.39 -11.22 11.72
CA LEU A 333 -17.96 -11.62 10.43
C LEU A 333 -17.20 -12.77 9.77
N GLU A 334 -16.04 -13.16 10.30
CA GLU A 334 -15.19 -14.18 9.68
C GLU A 334 -15.61 -15.58 10.15
N HIS A 335 -16.75 -16.02 9.67
CA HIS A 335 -17.30 -17.33 10.08
C HIS A 335 -16.54 -18.50 9.46
N GLU A 336 -15.84 -18.28 8.37
CA GLU A 336 -15.18 -19.35 7.63
C GLU A 336 -13.74 -19.59 8.07
N LEU A 337 -13.17 -18.67 8.85
CA LEU A 337 -11.83 -18.89 9.37
C LEU A 337 -11.83 -20.04 10.38
N ASP A 338 -10.78 -20.84 10.33
CA ASP A 338 -10.51 -21.82 11.36
C ASP A 338 -10.61 -21.14 12.74
N PRO A 339 -11.36 -21.71 13.70
CA PRO A 339 -11.54 -21.04 15.00
C PRO A 339 -10.26 -20.71 15.73
N GLN A 340 -9.23 -21.54 15.63
CA GLN A 340 -7.97 -21.25 16.29
C GLN A 340 -7.28 -20.06 15.63
N THR A 341 -7.25 -20.03 14.30
CA THR A 341 -6.67 -18.89 13.56
C THR A 341 -7.42 -17.62 13.93
N ARG A 342 -8.74 -17.68 13.96
CA ARG A 342 -9.55 -16.52 14.32
C ARG A 342 -9.22 -16.02 15.72
N SER A 343 -8.91 -16.93 16.64
CA SER A 343 -8.57 -16.54 18.02
C SER A 343 -7.28 -15.73 18.11
N TRP A 344 -6.44 -15.79 17.09
CA TRP A 344 -5.18 -15.05 17.06
C TRP A 344 -5.36 -13.61 16.56
N PHE A 345 -6.54 -13.27 16.03
CA PHE A 345 -6.76 -12.01 15.32
C PHE A 345 -7.55 -11.00 16.15
N ALA A 346 -7.41 -9.74 15.78
CA ALA A 346 -8.23 -8.63 16.26
C ALA A 346 -8.32 -7.60 15.15
N PHE A 347 -9.54 -7.27 14.73
CA PHE A 347 -9.77 -6.21 13.77
C PHE A 347 -10.09 -4.93 14.54
N ALA A 348 -10.48 -3.86 13.84
CA ALA A 348 -10.62 -2.54 14.47
C ALA A 348 -11.55 -2.58 15.69
N LEU A 349 -12.69 -3.22 15.55
CA LEU A 349 -13.66 -3.29 16.65
C LEU A 349 -13.09 -4.03 17.85
N GLN A 350 -12.39 -5.14 17.60
CA GLN A 350 -11.79 -5.91 18.67
C GLN A 350 -10.60 -5.17 19.30
N LYS A 351 -9.90 -4.34 18.53
CA LYS A 351 -8.83 -3.52 19.08
C LYS A 351 -9.38 -2.45 20.03
N CYS A 352 -10.57 -1.94 19.74
CA CYS A 352 -11.25 -1.06 20.69
C CYS A 352 -11.55 -1.78 22.00
N TYR A 353 -11.94 -3.03 21.92
CA TYR A 353 -12.17 -3.84 23.12
C TYR A 353 -10.86 -4.01 23.91
N GLU A 354 -9.74 -4.21 23.20
CA GLU A 354 -8.43 -4.31 23.87
C GLU A 354 -8.11 -3.01 24.63
N LEU A 355 -8.40 -1.87 24.02
CA LEU A 355 -8.20 -0.59 24.71
C LEU A 355 -9.06 -0.48 25.96
N GLY A 356 -10.30 -0.94 25.87
CA GLY A 356 -11.19 -0.95 27.04
C GLY A 356 -10.67 -1.81 28.16
N LEU A 357 -10.14 -3.00 27.82
CA LEU A 357 -9.54 -3.88 28.83
C LEU A 357 -8.34 -3.23 29.52
N LEU A 358 -7.49 -2.56 28.73
CA LEU A 358 -6.32 -1.88 29.31
C LEU A 358 -6.75 -0.75 30.20
N SER A 359 -7.72 0.06 29.78
CA SER A 359 -8.22 1.16 30.61
C SER A 359 -8.76 0.64 31.95
N ASP A 360 -9.58 -0.40 31.90
CA ASP A 360 -10.15 -1.00 33.11
C ASP A 360 -9.05 -1.51 34.03
N TYR A 361 -8.07 -2.20 33.48
CA TYR A 361 -6.95 -2.72 34.28
C TYR A 361 -6.16 -1.60 34.95
N LEU A 362 -5.88 -0.55 34.21
CA LEU A 362 -5.09 0.57 34.74
C LEU A 362 -5.85 1.36 35.81
N ASP A 363 -7.16 1.24 35.82
CA ASP A 363 -8.00 1.85 36.86
C ASP A 363 -8.23 0.91 38.05
N GLY A 364 -7.47 -0.17 38.13
CA GLY A 364 -7.53 -1.09 39.26
C GLY A 364 -8.29 -2.37 39.03
N GLY A 365 -8.61 -2.65 37.76
CA GLY A 365 -9.32 -3.87 37.40
C GLY A 365 -8.47 -5.13 37.50
N ASP A 366 -9.15 -6.26 37.30
CA ASP A 366 -8.60 -7.59 37.52
C ASP A 366 -7.60 -7.97 36.41
N LEU A 367 -6.40 -8.33 36.79
CA LEU A 367 -5.38 -8.82 35.85
C LEU A 367 -5.84 -10.10 35.16
N ASP A 368 -6.73 -10.89 35.80
CA ASP A 368 -7.16 -12.18 35.22
C ASP A 368 -7.84 -11.97 33.85
N LYS A 369 -8.56 -10.87 33.64
CA LYS A 369 -9.17 -10.61 32.34
C LYS A 369 -8.12 -10.35 31.26
N ILE A 370 -7.06 -9.64 31.63
CA ILE A 370 -5.93 -9.36 30.74
C ILE A 370 -5.25 -10.68 30.36
N THR A 371 -4.99 -11.51 31.36
CA THR A 371 -4.32 -12.80 31.16
C THR A 371 -5.14 -13.72 30.25
N ALA A 372 -6.44 -13.84 30.54
CA ALA A 372 -7.33 -14.71 29.76
C ALA A 372 -7.43 -14.25 28.30
N TYR A 373 -7.58 -12.92 28.09
CA TYR A 373 -7.68 -12.41 26.73
C TYR A 373 -6.41 -12.71 25.94
N SER A 374 -5.26 -12.64 26.58
CA SER A 374 -3.96 -12.79 25.93
C SER A 374 -3.62 -14.25 25.62
N GLN A 375 -4.28 -15.20 26.27
CA GLN A 375 -3.86 -16.59 26.25
C GLN A 375 -3.71 -17.17 24.83
N PRO A 376 -4.65 -16.95 23.89
CA PRO A 376 -4.49 -17.53 22.55
C PRO A 376 -3.20 -17.07 21.86
N ILE A 377 -2.83 -15.80 22.03
CA ILE A 377 -1.63 -15.30 21.36
C ILE A 377 -0.37 -15.75 22.09
N VAL A 378 -0.45 -15.92 23.41
CA VAL A 378 0.67 -16.49 24.17
C VAL A 378 0.90 -17.94 23.73
N ASP A 379 -0.16 -18.73 23.60
CA ASP A 379 -0.05 -20.13 23.18
C ASP A 379 0.50 -20.24 21.76
N ARG A 380 0.22 -19.30 20.95
CA ARG A 380 0.69 -19.32 19.57
C ARG A 380 2.24 -19.36 19.46
N UNK A 381 2.80 -18.74 20.23
CA UNK A 381 4.15 -18.64 20.26
C UNK A 381 4.90 -19.90 20.33
N SER A 382 4.28 -20.95 20.81
CA SER A 382 4.88 -22.29 20.90
C SER A 382 4.14 -23.37 20.11
N ASP A 383 3.16 -22.99 19.31
CA ASP A 383 2.34 -23.94 18.55
C ASP A 383 3.16 -24.52 17.38
N SER A 384 3.27 -25.85 17.33
CA SER A 384 4.07 -26.51 16.29
C SER A 384 3.48 -26.33 14.88
N ARG A 385 2.20 -25.99 14.78
CA ARG A 385 1.61 -25.71 13.46
C ARG A 385 2.07 -24.38 12.91
N VAL A 386 2.46 -23.46 13.81
CA VAL A 386 2.97 -22.15 13.41
C VAL A 386 4.43 -22.25 13.00
N HIS A 387 5.20 -23.02 13.74
CA HIS A 387 6.65 -23.14 13.56
C HIS A 387 6.97 -24.48 12.91
N LYS A 388 7.10 -24.48 11.59
CA LYS A 388 7.29 -25.70 10.81
C LYS A 388 8.77 -26.06 10.76
N LYS A 389 9.12 -27.16 11.41
CA LYS A 389 10.52 -27.58 11.51
C LYS A 389 11.20 -27.71 10.16
N ALA A 390 10.50 -28.27 9.17
CA ALA A 390 11.09 -28.47 7.85
C ALA A 390 11.46 -27.14 7.19
N VAL A 391 10.61 -26.12 7.35
CA VAL A 391 10.88 -24.79 6.80
C VAL A 391 12.08 -24.17 7.51
N GLN A 392 12.09 -24.26 8.83
CA GLN A 392 13.19 -23.65 9.60
C GLN A 392 14.52 -24.34 9.30
N SER A 393 14.53 -25.66 9.19
CA SER A 393 15.76 -26.38 8.85
C SER A 393 16.26 -26.01 7.46
N ARG A 394 15.35 -25.85 6.52
CA ARG A 394 15.74 -25.48 5.17
C ARG A 394 16.36 -24.07 5.14
N LEU A 395 15.76 -23.12 5.85
CA LEU A 395 16.34 -21.78 5.95
C LEU A 395 17.74 -21.83 6.57
N ALA A 396 17.90 -22.60 7.61
CA ALA A 396 19.19 -22.71 8.30
C ALA A 396 20.27 -23.32 7.43
N SER A 397 19.89 -24.13 6.45
CA SER A 397 20.85 -24.82 5.57
C SER A 397 21.27 -23.97 4.37
N LEU A 398 20.73 -22.78 4.16
CA LEU A 398 21.07 -21.94 3.00
C LEU A 398 22.53 -21.50 3.05
N THR A 399 23.14 -21.49 1.86
CA THR A 399 24.51 -21.01 1.68
C THR A 399 24.51 -19.94 0.59
N ASN A 400 25.63 -19.25 0.42
CA ASN A 400 25.75 -18.23 -0.61
C ASN A 400 25.41 -18.73 -2.03
N UNK A 401 25.64 -19.71 -2.30
CA UNK A 401 25.33 -20.39 -3.46
C UNK A 401 23.93 -20.36 -3.83
N ASP A 402 23.16 -20.48 -2.81
CA ASP A 402 21.72 -20.47 -3.07
C ASP A 402 21.21 -19.11 -3.56
N PHE A 403 21.93 -18.06 -3.35
CA PHE A 403 21.57 -16.70 -3.76
C PHE A 403 22.28 -16.22 -5.02
N UNK A 404 22.92 -16.99 -5.64
CA UNK A 404 23.61 -16.64 -6.82
C UNK A 404 23.14 -17.53 -7.93
N ARG A 405 23.27 -16.91 -9.10
CA ARG A 405 23.15 -17.63 -10.39
C ARG A 405 24.50 -18.30 -10.67
N GLN A 406 24.50 -19.29 -11.52
CA GLN A 406 25.71 -20.04 -11.83
C GLN A 406 26.80 -19.16 -12.40
N UNK A 407 26.49 -18.44 -13.31
CA UNK A 407 27.39 -17.54 -13.97
C UNK A 407 26.83 -16.11 -13.92
N ALA A 408 27.82 -15.37 -14.32
CA ALA A 408 27.45 -13.95 -14.39
C ALA A 408 26.67 -13.61 -15.66
N TYR A 409 26.05 -12.45 -15.66
CA TYR A 409 25.13 -12.07 -16.75
C TYR A 409 25.75 -12.20 -18.14
N PRO A 410 26.99 -11.75 -18.39
CA PRO A 410 27.48 -11.91 -19.77
C PRO A 410 27.49 -13.36 -20.26
N VAL A 411 27.82 -14.29 -19.39
CA VAL A 411 27.78 -15.72 -19.73
C VAL A 411 26.34 -16.17 -19.93
N ARG A 412 25.44 -15.76 -19.03
CA ARG A 412 24.03 -16.10 -19.15
C ARG A 412 23.42 -15.54 -20.44
N ALA A 413 23.75 -14.28 -20.76
CA ALA A 413 23.23 -13.64 -21.97
C ALA A 413 23.60 -14.43 -23.22
N GLN A 414 24.85 -14.89 -23.29
CA GLN A 414 25.27 -15.68 -24.46
C GLN A 414 24.55 -17.01 -24.54
N ALA A 415 24.39 -17.68 -23.39
CA ALA A 415 23.65 -18.94 -23.35
C ALA A 415 22.21 -18.75 -23.77
N GLN A 416 21.60 -17.66 -23.34
CA GLN A 416 20.20 -17.35 -23.66
C GLN A 416 20.05 -17.01 -25.15
N ARG A 417 20.97 -16.25 -25.72
CA ARG A 417 20.94 -15.96 -27.15
C ARG A 417 21.02 -17.23 -27.97
N ASN A 418 21.91 -18.13 -27.57
CA ASN A 418 22.08 -19.40 -28.29
C ASN A 418 20.84 -20.28 -28.21
N ASP A 419 20.15 -20.28 -27.07
CA ASP A 419 19.00 -21.13 -26.83
C ASP A 419 17.69 -20.55 -27.36
N LEU A 420 17.43 -19.27 -27.06
CA LEU A 420 16.15 -18.64 -27.39
C LEU A 420 16.10 -18.13 -28.84
N LYS A 421 17.23 -17.66 -29.35
CA LYS A 421 17.34 -17.17 -30.73
C LYS A 421 16.31 -16.09 -31.04
N LEU A 422 16.11 -15.17 -30.10
CA LEU A 422 15.17 -14.07 -30.27
C LEU A 422 15.74 -13.00 -31.20
N PRO A 423 14.88 -12.29 -31.95
CA PRO A 423 15.38 -11.21 -32.79
C PRO A 423 15.84 -10.02 -31.94
N LEU A 424 16.52 -9.06 -32.59
CA LEU A 424 16.86 -7.80 -31.96
C LEU A 424 15.56 -7.12 -31.50
N LEU A 425 15.58 -6.45 -30.32
CA LEU A 425 14.39 -5.80 -29.76
C LEU A 425 13.25 -6.81 -29.61
N PRO A 426 13.40 -7.84 -28.79
CA PRO A 426 12.30 -8.81 -28.65
C PRO A 426 11.03 -8.13 -28.12
N THR A 427 9.88 -8.54 -28.62
CA THR A 427 8.61 -7.98 -28.17
C THR A 427 7.90 -8.95 -27.23
N THR A 428 7.30 -8.36 -26.18
CA THR A 428 6.56 -9.13 -25.20
C THR A 428 5.56 -8.21 -24.48
N THR A 429 4.82 -8.76 -23.53
CA THR A 429 3.99 -7.95 -22.62
C THR A 429 4.41 -8.27 -21.19
N ILE A 430 3.76 -7.57 -20.22
CA ILE A 430 4.16 -7.72 -18.83
C ILE A 430 3.56 -8.99 -18.22
N GLY A 431 2.30 -9.32 -18.52
CA GLY A 431 1.75 -10.57 -17.99
C GLY A 431 0.25 -10.72 -18.13
N SER A 432 -0.52 -9.76 -17.62
CA SER A 432 -1.97 -9.87 -17.66
C SER A 432 -2.53 -9.38 -19.01
N PHE A 433 -3.66 -9.95 -19.39
CA PHE A 433 -4.47 -9.48 -20.50
C PHE A 433 -5.86 -9.13 -19.98
N PRO A 434 -6.73 -8.53 -20.81
CA PRO A 434 -8.02 -8.06 -20.32
C PRO A 434 -8.79 -9.12 -19.54
N GLN A 435 -9.26 -8.72 -18.36
CA GLN A 435 -10.14 -9.55 -17.53
C GLN A 435 -11.57 -9.28 -17.99
N THR A 436 -12.01 -10.11 -18.95
CA THR A 436 -13.30 -9.91 -19.58
C THR A 436 -14.45 -10.25 -18.63
N SER A 437 -15.66 -9.85 -19.01
CA SER A 437 -16.84 -10.26 -18.24
C SER A 437 -17.00 -11.77 -18.23
N GLU A 438 -16.61 -12.45 -19.30
CA GLU A 438 -16.63 -13.93 -19.34
C GLU A 438 -15.77 -14.54 -18.25
N ILE A 439 -14.56 -14.00 -18.05
CA ILE A 439 -13.67 -14.50 -17.03
C ILE A 439 -14.27 -14.23 -15.63
N ARG A 440 -14.82 -13.05 -15.43
CA ARG A 440 -15.39 -12.70 -14.14
C ARG A 440 -16.58 -13.59 -13.80
N VAL A 441 -17.45 -13.85 -14.78
CA VAL A 441 -18.61 -14.74 -14.58
C VAL A 441 -18.15 -16.15 -14.28
N LEU A 442 -17.15 -16.63 -15.01
CA LEU A 442 -16.60 -17.99 -14.81
C LEU A 442 -16.09 -18.15 -13.39
N ARG A 443 -15.33 -17.17 -12.89
CA ARG A 443 -14.77 -17.20 -11.54
C ARG A 443 -15.89 -17.16 -10.49
N GLN A 444 -16.88 -16.31 -10.73
CA GLN A 444 -18.00 -16.16 -9.82
C GLN A 444 -18.81 -17.46 -9.72
N GLU A 445 -19.08 -18.09 -10.86
CA GLU A 445 -19.83 -19.33 -10.89
C GLU A 445 -19.09 -20.45 -10.15
N TRP A 446 -17.78 -20.49 -10.32
CA TRP A 446 -16.96 -21.51 -9.68
C TRP A 446 -16.92 -21.28 -8.15
N ARG A 447 -16.69 -20.05 -7.71
CA ARG A 447 -16.63 -19.74 -6.28
C ARG A 447 -17.96 -19.98 -5.60
N ALA A 448 -19.06 -19.79 -6.32
CA ALA A 448 -20.40 -20.04 -5.79
C ALA A 448 -20.77 -21.53 -5.82
N GLY A 449 -19.93 -22.38 -6.39
CA GLY A 449 -20.21 -23.79 -6.45
C GLY A 449 -21.18 -24.20 -7.53
N ARG A 450 -21.52 -23.28 -8.45
CA ARG A 450 -22.47 -23.58 -9.52
C ARG A 450 -21.83 -24.34 -10.68
N ILE A 451 -20.50 -24.29 -10.81
CA ILE A 451 -19.77 -25.15 -11.73
C ILE A 451 -18.66 -25.84 -10.94
N ASP A 452 -18.25 -27.03 -11.44
CA ASP A 452 -17.21 -27.79 -10.75
C ASP A 452 -15.83 -27.39 -11.22
N ASP A 453 -14.79 -27.98 -10.58
CA ASP A 453 -13.42 -27.67 -10.90
C ASP A 453 -13.08 -27.95 -12.35
N SER A 454 -13.62 -29.05 -12.91
CA SER A 454 -13.33 -29.43 -14.28
C SER A 454 -13.88 -28.40 -15.27
N ALA A 455 -15.12 -27.94 -15.04
CA ALA A 455 -15.72 -26.91 -15.88
C ALA A 455 -14.98 -25.58 -15.77
N TYR A 456 -14.56 -25.22 -14.56
CA TYR A 456 -13.78 -24.01 -14.36
C TYR A 456 -12.44 -24.09 -15.10
N GLU A 457 -11.76 -25.21 -14.95
CA GLU A 457 -10.46 -25.41 -15.61
C GLU A 457 -10.61 -25.30 -17.13
N ALA A 458 -11.62 -25.94 -17.70
CA ALA A 458 -11.85 -25.87 -19.14
C ALA A 458 -12.13 -24.44 -19.59
N GLY A 459 -12.90 -23.69 -18.80
CA GLY A 459 -13.19 -22.30 -19.12
C GLY A 459 -11.96 -21.42 -19.10
N ILE A 460 -11.11 -21.58 -18.10
CA ILE A 460 -9.86 -20.81 -18.04
C ILE A 460 -8.93 -21.21 -19.19
N GLN A 461 -8.85 -22.50 -19.49
CA GLN A 461 -8.03 -22.97 -20.62
C GLN A 461 -8.49 -22.33 -21.93
N ALA A 462 -9.80 -22.17 -22.13
CA ALA A 462 -10.32 -21.49 -23.32
C ALA A 462 -9.86 -20.04 -23.38
N GLN A 463 -9.83 -19.36 -22.24
CA GLN A 463 -9.37 -17.98 -22.20
C GLN A 463 -7.87 -17.89 -22.47
N ILE A 464 -7.09 -18.82 -21.93
CA ILE A 464 -5.66 -18.87 -22.21
C ILE A 464 -5.42 -19.11 -23.69
N LYS A 465 -6.16 -20.05 -24.30
CA LYS A 465 -6.01 -20.30 -25.72
C LYS A 465 -6.33 -19.06 -26.55
N ASP A 466 -7.39 -18.35 -26.20
CA ASP A 466 -7.72 -17.12 -26.88
C ASP A 466 -6.58 -16.11 -26.78
N ALA A 467 -6.00 -15.94 -25.60
CA ALA A 467 -4.89 -15.01 -25.40
C ALA A 467 -3.67 -15.42 -26.22
N ILE A 468 -3.34 -16.71 -26.26
CA ILE A 468 -2.20 -17.19 -27.04
C ILE A 468 -2.45 -16.97 -28.54
N ASP A 469 -3.66 -17.33 -29.03
CA ASP A 469 -3.99 -17.13 -30.44
C ASP A 469 -3.88 -15.67 -30.85
N ARG A 470 -4.37 -14.74 -30.00
CA ARG A 470 -4.28 -13.32 -30.32
C ARG A 470 -2.84 -12.84 -30.35
N GLN A 471 -2.01 -13.31 -29.41
CA GLN A 471 -0.59 -12.92 -29.38
C GLN A 471 0.16 -13.44 -30.59
N GLU A 472 -0.14 -14.67 -31.03
CA GLU A 472 0.43 -15.21 -32.26
C GLU A 472 0.07 -14.33 -33.46
N ALA A 473 -1.20 -13.93 -33.56
CA ALA A 473 -1.67 -13.09 -34.66
C ALA A 473 -1.04 -11.71 -34.65
N ILE A 474 -0.83 -11.16 -33.45
CA ILE A 474 -0.17 -9.87 -33.27
C ILE A 474 1.31 -9.94 -33.70
N GLY A 475 1.95 -11.08 -33.43
CA GLY A 475 3.33 -11.28 -33.81
C GLY A 475 4.34 -11.04 -32.71
N LEU A 476 3.91 -11.11 -31.43
CA LEU A 476 4.85 -10.98 -30.31
C LEU A 476 5.86 -12.13 -30.34
N ASP A 477 7.08 -11.83 -29.90
CA ASP A 477 8.16 -12.81 -29.89
C ASP A 477 8.13 -13.73 -28.68
N VAL A 478 7.74 -13.19 -27.53
CA VAL A 478 7.62 -13.93 -26.28
C VAL A 478 6.21 -13.71 -25.76
N LEU A 479 5.51 -14.80 -25.44
CA LEU A 479 4.11 -14.76 -25.09
C LEU A 479 3.91 -14.94 -23.60
N VAL A 480 2.71 -14.59 -23.13
CA VAL A 480 2.29 -14.85 -21.75
C VAL A 480 0.96 -15.61 -21.78
N HIS A 481 0.62 -16.29 -20.67
CA HIS A 481 -0.66 -17.00 -20.65
C HIS A 481 -1.85 -16.05 -20.40
N GLY A 482 -1.61 -14.84 -19.91
CA GLY A 482 -2.64 -13.81 -19.78
C GLY A 482 -3.29 -13.71 -18.43
N GLU A 483 -2.99 -14.64 -17.52
CA GLU A 483 -3.39 -14.60 -16.10
C GLU A 483 -4.91 -14.61 -15.87
N ALA A 484 -5.65 -15.31 -16.75
CA ALA A 484 -7.12 -15.38 -16.61
C ALA A 484 -7.53 -15.99 -15.27
N GLU A 485 -6.72 -16.84 -14.68
CA GLU A 485 -7.05 -17.53 -13.43
C GLU A 485 -6.85 -16.66 -12.20
N ARG A 486 -6.27 -15.45 -12.33
CA ARG A 486 -5.84 -14.64 -11.19
C ARG A 486 -6.70 -13.40 -11.04
N ASN A 487 -7.34 -13.24 -9.87
CA ASN A 487 -8.06 -12.01 -9.56
C ASN A 487 -7.11 -10.95 -8.99
N ASP A 488 -6.02 -11.38 -8.35
CA ASP A 488 -5.11 -10.49 -7.63
C ASP A 488 -3.73 -11.15 -7.60
N MET A 489 -2.66 -10.37 -7.75
CA MET A 489 -1.33 -10.95 -7.88
C MET A 489 -0.74 -11.45 -6.57
N VAL A 490 -1.34 -11.11 -5.42
CA VAL A 490 -0.87 -11.61 -4.14
C VAL A 490 -1.85 -12.62 -3.55
N GLU A 491 -3.15 -12.34 -3.60
CA GLU A 491 -4.14 -13.26 -3.04
C GLU A 491 -4.07 -14.63 -3.73
N TYR A 492 -3.85 -14.65 -5.04
CA TYR A 492 -3.75 -15.92 -5.77
C TYR A 492 -2.69 -16.82 -5.14
N PHE A 493 -1.50 -16.27 -4.88
CA PHE A 493 -0.42 -17.05 -4.28
C PHE A 493 -0.70 -17.35 -2.81
N GLY A 494 -1.30 -16.41 -2.10
CA GLY A 494 -1.66 -16.65 -0.70
C GLY A 494 -2.65 -17.78 -0.52
N GLU A 495 -3.57 -17.96 -1.49
CA GLU A 495 -4.51 -19.08 -1.43
C GLU A 495 -3.84 -20.44 -1.59
N LEU A 496 -2.73 -20.48 -2.30
CA LEU A 496 -2.07 -21.74 -2.67
C LEU A 496 -0.86 -22.08 -1.80
N LEU A 497 -0.25 -21.07 -1.17
CA LEU A 497 0.88 -21.30 -0.26
C LEU A 497 0.37 -21.71 1.11
N GLY A 498 1.10 -22.60 1.78
CA GLY A 498 0.83 -22.89 3.17
C GLY A 498 1.31 -21.75 4.04
N GLY A 499 0.55 -21.43 5.08
CA GLY A 499 0.94 -20.38 6.01
C GLY A 499 0.21 -19.07 5.87
N PHE A 500 -0.77 -19.01 4.96
CA PHE A 500 -1.59 -17.81 4.76
C PHE A 500 -3.04 -18.09 5.14
N ALA A 501 -3.70 -17.09 5.70
CA ALA A 501 -5.15 -17.13 5.91
C ALA A 501 -5.77 -16.09 4.99
N ILE A 502 -6.87 -16.46 4.35
CA ILE A 502 -7.63 -15.57 3.48
C ILE A 502 -8.92 -15.23 4.19
N THR A 503 -9.17 -13.93 4.43
CA THR A 503 -10.38 -13.50 5.09
C THR A 503 -11.49 -13.28 4.07
N ARG A 504 -12.73 -13.21 4.55
CA ARG A 504 -13.87 -12.87 3.71
C ARG A 504 -14.19 -11.38 3.76
N PHE A 505 -14.04 -10.75 4.93
CA PHE A 505 -14.39 -9.34 5.13
C PHE A 505 -13.21 -8.51 5.61
N GLY A 506 -11.99 -8.98 5.38
CA GLY A 506 -10.79 -8.29 5.82
C GLY A 506 -10.38 -7.14 4.91
N TRP A 507 -11.34 -6.32 4.51
CA TRP A 507 -11.11 -5.20 3.59
C TRP A 507 -10.50 -4.03 4.30
N VAL A 508 -9.50 -3.43 3.67
CA VAL A 508 -8.96 -2.14 4.10
C VAL A 508 -8.98 -1.20 2.92
N GLN A 509 -9.18 0.07 3.21
CA GLN A 509 -9.28 1.09 2.18
C GLN A 509 -7.90 1.38 1.58
N SER A 510 -7.85 1.42 0.25
CA SER A 510 -6.63 1.77 -0.46
C SER A 510 -6.68 3.24 -0.88
N TYR A 511 -7.73 3.64 -1.55
CA TYR A 511 -8.03 5.05 -1.82
C TYR A 511 -9.49 5.15 -2.25
N GLY A 512 -10.11 6.27 -1.89
CA GLY A 512 -11.49 6.53 -2.30
C GLY A 512 -12.40 5.37 -1.96
N SER A 513 -13.03 4.78 -2.97
CA SER A 513 -13.88 3.62 -2.79
C SER A 513 -13.13 2.30 -2.96
N ARG A 514 -11.88 2.34 -3.38
CA ARG A 514 -11.13 1.11 -3.64
C ARG A 514 -10.64 0.50 -2.34
N CYS A 515 -10.90 -0.78 -2.18
CA CYS A 515 -10.46 -1.56 -1.03
C CYS A 515 -9.62 -2.74 -1.50
N VAL A 516 -8.74 -3.20 -0.62
CA VAL A 516 -7.97 -4.43 -0.84
C VAL A 516 -8.21 -5.35 0.35
N LYS A 517 -7.97 -6.63 0.12
CA LYS A 517 -8.16 -7.65 1.16
C LYS A 517 -6.88 -8.46 1.26
N PRO A 518 -5.88 -7.93 1.97
CA PRO A 518 -4.58 -8.62 2.04
C PRO A 518 -4.71 -9.97 2.71
N PRO A 519 -4.00 -10.99 2.22
CA PRO A 519 -3.90 -12.24 2.98
C PRO A 519 -3.09 -12.02 4.24
N VAL A 520 -3.24 -12.90 5.20
CA VAL A 520 -2.53 -12.82 6.48
C VAL A 520 -1.52 -13.96 6.57
N ILE A 521 -0.26 -13.62 6.85
CA ILE A 521 0.77 -14.64 7.05
C ILE A 521 0.66 -15.11 8.49
N THR A 522 0.21 -16.33 8.69
CA THR A 522 -0.11 -16.84 10.03
C THR A 522 0.91 -17.83 10.58
N THR A 523 1.64 -18.53 9.70
CA THR A 523 2.59 -19.56 10.13
C THR A 523 3.82 -19.50 9.23
N ASP A 524 4.82 -20.33 9.51
CA ASP A 524 5.89 -20.56 8.55
C ASP A 524 5.27 -20.95 7.20
N ILE A 525 5.92 -20.51 6.13
CA ILE A 525 5.36 -20.58 4.78
C ILE A 525 6.01 -21.75 4.03
N ASP A 526 5.19 -22.53 3.35
CA ASP A 526 5.68 -23.60 2.47
C ASP A 526 4.81 -23.65 1.21
N ARG A 527 5.22 -24.47 0.26
CA ARG A 527 4.49 -24.66 -0.99
C ARG A 527 4.04 -26.13 -1.06
N PRO A 528 2.79 -26.41 -0.68
CA PRO A 528 2.34 -27.81 -0.70
C PRO A 528 2.20 -28.39 -2.09
N THR A 529 1.84 -27.57 -3.10
CA THR A 529 1.67 -28.05 -4.47
C THR A 529 2.11 -26.96 -5.44
N PRO A 530 2.37 -27.31 -6.70
CA PRO A 530 2.63 -26.30 -7.72
C PRO A 530 1.45 -25.32 -7.86
N MET A 531 1.76 -24.09 -8.20
CA MET A 531 0.77 -23.01 -8.17
C MET A 531 0.40 -22.51 -9.55
N THR A 532 1.37 -22.47 -10.47
CA THR A 532 1.16 -21.90 -11.80
C THR A 532 1.55 -22.88 -12.90
N LEU A 533 2.17 -23.97 -12.52
CA LEU A 533 2.84 -24.88 -13.44
C LEU A 533 1.91 -25.40 -14.55
N GLU A 534 0.74 -25.88 -14.17
CA GLU A 534 -0.16 -26.50 -15.15
C GLU A 534 -0.72 -25.48 -16.15
N TRP A 535 -1.04 -24.26 -15.66
CA TRP A 535 -1.53 -23.21 -16.55
C TRP A 535 -0.44 -22.80 -17.55
N THR A 536 0.80 -22.67 -17.09
CA THR A 536 1.91 -22.29 -17.96
C THR A 536 2.23 -23.40 -18.96
N LYS A 537 2.24 -24.65 -18.51
CA LYS A 537 2.45 -25.79 -19.40
C LYS A 537 1.38 -25.85 -20.48
N PHE A 538 0.12 -25.62 -20.10
CA PHE A 538 -0.96 -25.62 -21.09
C PHE A 538 -0.73 -24.55 -22.15
N ALA A 539 -0.42 -23.31 -21.69
CA ALA A 539 -0.17 -22.22 -22.63
C ALA A 539 1.00 -22.57 -23.56
N GLN A 540 2.08 -23.13 -23.02
CA GLN A 540 3.24 -23.47 -23.84
C GLN A 540 2.91 -24.58 -24.86
N SER A 541 1.97 -25.45 -24.56
CA SER A 541 1.59 -26.49 -25.47
C SER A 541 0.89 -25.97 -26.72
N LEU A 542 0.44 -24.72 -26.70
CA LEU A 542 -0.35 -24.14 -27.79
C LEU A 542 0.50 -23.37 -28.81
N THR A 543 1.81 -23.22 -28.55
CA THR A 543 2.64 -22.37 -29.40
C THR A 543 4.08 -22.86 -29.39
N ASP A 544 4.80 -22.56 -30.47
CA ASP A 544 6.24 -22.85 -30.55
C ASP A 544 7.08 -21.71 -30.00
N LYS A 545 6.49 -20.56 -29.76
CA LYS A 545 7.21 -19.43 -29.19
C LYS A 545 7.35 -19.61 -27.69
N PRO A 546 8.38 -18.99 -27.06
CA PRO A 546 8.48 -19.10 -25.61
C PRO A 546 7.29 -18.43 -24.92
N VAL A 547 6.77 -19.10 -23.88
CA VAL A 547 5.75 -18.54 -23.00
C VAL A 547 6.41 -18.30 -21.64
N LYS A 548 6.27 -17.08 -21.12
CA LYS A 548 6.85 -16.76 -19.81
C LYS A 548 6.05 -17.40 -18.68
N GLY A 549 6.75 -18.04 -17.76
CA GLY A 549 6.18 -18.34 -16.45
C GLY A 549 6.01 -17.03 -15.71
N MET A 550 4.88 -16.88 -15.00
CA MET A 550 4.54 -15.59 -14.37
C MET A 550 4.33 -15.78 -12.88
N LEU A 551 5.18 -15.14 -12.08
CA LEU A 551 5.15 -15.28 -10.64
C LEU A 551 5.21 -13.90 -9.98
N THR A 552 4.64 -13.80 -8.79
CA THR A 552 4.86 -12.64 -7.93
C THR A 552 6.02 -12.96 -7.01
N GLY A 553 6.91 -11.99 -6.81
CA GLY A 553 8.11 -12.20 -6.01
C GLY A 553 7.85 -12.14 -4.50
N PRO A 554 8.83 -12.62 -3.74
CA PRO A 554 8.63 -12.73 -2.29
C PRO A 554 8.47 -11.39 -1.58
N VAL A 555 9.16 -10.35 -2.02
CA VAL A 555 9.05 -9.06 -1.35
C VAL A 555 7.66 -8.48 -1.54
N THR A 556 7.12 -8.57 -2.76
CA THR A 556 5.78 -8.05 -3.02
C THR A 556 4.72 -8.85 -2.28
N ILE A 557 4.85 -10.19 -2.24
CA ILE A 557 3.87 -10.99 -1.48
C ILE A 557 3.89 -10.56 -0.03
N LEU A 558 5.08 -10.37 0.55
CA LEU A 558 5.17 -9.92 1.93
C LEU A 558 4.58 -8.53 2.13
N CYS A 559 4.96 -7.58 1.28
CA CYS A 559 4.57 -6.17 1.47
C CYS A 559 3.06 -5.95 1.32
N TRP A 560 2.41 -6.78 0.52
CA TRP A 560 0.96 -6.64 0.28
C TRP A 560 0.15 -7.64 1.09
N SER A 561 0.74 -8.22 2.13
CA SER A 561 0.08 -9.10 3.10
C SER A 561 0.17 -8.47 4.47
N PHE A 562 -0.68 -8.94 5.40
CA PHE A 562 -0.50 -8.64 6.81
C PHE A 562 0.57 -9.59 7.34
N PRO A 563 1.71 -9.06 7.80
CA PRO A 563 2.82 -9.95 8.19
C PRO A 563 2.62 -10.50 9.61
N ARG A 564 3.36 -11.56 9.90
CA ARG A 564 3.51 -12.03 11.26
C ARG A 564 4.32 -11.02 12.07
N GLU A 565 4.11 -11.06 13.38
CA GLU A 565 4.88 -10.20 14.29
C GLU A 565 5.89 -10.98 15.11
N ASP A 566 5.84 -12.32 15.06
CA ASP A 566 6.72 -13.17 15.88
C ASP A 566 8.03 -13.51 15.18
N VAL A 567 8.16 -13.24 13.89
CA VAL A 567 9.42 -13.38 13.15
C VAL A 567 9.66 -12.12 12.36
N SER A 568 10.90 -11.89 11.95
CA SER A 568 11.23 -10.69 11.19
C SER A 568 10.63 -10.74 9.78
N ARG A 569 10.46 -9.56 9.19
CA ARG A 569 10.02 -9.48 7.79
C ARG A 569 11.05 -10.16 6.87
N GLU A 570 12.32 -10.03 7.19
CA GLU A 570 13.37 -10.72 6.42
C GLU A 570 13.13 -12.24 6.43
N GLN A 571 12.83 -12.80 7.59
CA GLN A 571 12.62 -14.24 7.69
C GLN A 571 11.39 -14.67 6.88
N SER A 572 10.30 -13.92 6.97
CA SER A 572 9.12 -14.21 6.15
C SER A 572 9.43 -14.12 4.67
N ALA A 573 10.18 -13.10 4.25
CA ALA A 573 10.54 -12.93 2.84
C ALA A 573 11.37 -14.10 2.33
N LEU A 574 12.29 -14.59 3.14
CA LEU A 574 13.11 -15.73 2.74
C LEU A 574 12.29 -17.01 2.64
N GLN A 575 11.32 -17.19 3.53
CA GLN A 575 10.43 -18.35 3.44
C GLN A 575 9.61 -18.31 2.14
N ILE A 576 9.07 -17.13 1.82
CA ILE A 576 8.34 -16.99 0.55
C ILE A 576 9.30 -17.21 -0.61
N GLY A 577 10.51 -16.69 -0.50
CA GLY A 577 11.52 -16.88 -1.54
C GLY A 577 11.81 -18.35 -1.83
N LEU A 578 11.88 -19.18 -0.77
CA LEU A 578 12.08 -20.61 -0.96
C LEU A 578 10.89 -21.25 -1.66
N ALA A 579 9.68 -20.83 -1.31
CA ALA A 579 8.49 -21.38 -1.97
C ALA A 579 8.45 -21.02 -3.45
N ILE A 580 8.75 -19.76 -3.78
CA ILE A 580 8.78 -19.33 -5.18
C ILE A 580 9.93 -20.02 -5.92
N ARG A 581 11.07 -20.19 -5.25
CA ARG A 581 12.21 -20.93 -5.82
C ARG A 581 11.79 -22.31 -6.30
N ASP A 582 10.98 -23.00 -5.52
CA ASP A 582 10.53 -24.33 -5.91
C ASP A 582 9.62 -24.28 -7.14
N GLU A 583 8.78 -23.25 -7.23
CA GLU A 583 7.93 -23.07 -8.41
C GLU A 583 8.79 -22.78 -9.65
N VAL A 584 9.82 -21.95 -9.49
CA VAL A 584 10.74 -21.62 -10.57
C VAL A 584 11.44 -22.90 -11.07
N ALA A 585 11.92 -23.72 -10.14
CA ALA A 585 12.59 -24.97 -10.50
C ALA A 585 11.65 -25.91 -11.23
N ASP A 586 10.39 -26.01 -10.80
CA ASP A 586 9.42 -26.86 -11.47
C ASP A 586 9.08 -26.35 -12.87
N LEU A 587 8.97 -25.03 -13.04
CA LEU A 587 8.72 -24.44 -14.36
C LEU A 587 9.88 -24.78 -15.31
N GLU A 588 11.11 -24.61 -14.85
CA GLU A 588 12.27 -24.95 -15.68
C GLU A 588 12.28 -26.43 -16.04
N ALA A 589 12.00 -27.30 -15.07
CA ALA A 589 11.98 -28.74 -15.32
C ALA A 589 10.91 -29.11 -16.36
N ALA A 590 9.84 -28.32 -16.45
CA ALA A 590 8.77 -28.55 -17.43
C ALA A 590 9.09 -27.97 -18.82
N GLY A 591 10.28 -27.37 -18.98
CA GLY A 591 10.69 -26.85 -20.28
C GLY A 591 10.40 -25.38 -20.51
N ILE A 592 9.98 -24.65 -19.47
CA ILE A 592 9.74 -23.21 -19.58
C ILE A 592 11.09 -22.50 -19.56
N LYS A 593 11.37 -21.72 -20.59
CA LYS A 593 12.68 -21.12 -20.79
C LYS A 593 12.81 -19.69 -20.27
N ILE A 594 11.68 -19.02 -20.04
CA ILE A 594 11.66 -17.65 -19.53
C ILE A 594 10.70 -17.62 -18.35
N ILE A 595 11.16 -17.10 -17.22
CA ILE A 595 10.35 -17.04 -16.00
C ILE A 595 10.44 -15.62 -15.45
N GLN A 596 9.29 -14.98 -15.28
CA GLN A 596 9.19 -13.62 -14.74
C GLN A 596 8.73 -13.67 -13.31
N ILE A 597 9.49 -12.98 -12.45
CA ILE A 597 9.21 -12.88 -11.02
C ILE A 597 9.04 -11.39 -10.72
N ASP A 598 7.81 -10.94 -10.58
CA ASP A 598 7.52 -9.52 -10.48
C ASP A 598 7.72 -8.99 -9.07
N GLU A 599 8.43 -7.87 -8.96
CA GLU A 599 8.64 -7.22 -7.67
C GLU A 599 8.26 -5.74 -7.71
N PRO A 600 6.99 -5.43 -7.96
CA PRO A 600 6.59 -4.02 -8.02
C PRO A 600 6.68 -3.29 -6.69
N ALA A 601 6.77 -3.99 -5.57
CA ALA A 601 6.68 -3.35 -4.25
C ALA A 601 8.02 -3.05 -3.60
N ILE A 602 9.15 -3.28 -4.26
CA ILE A 602 10.45 -3.07 -3.60
C ILE A 602 10.60 -1.62 -3.14
N ARG A 603 10.34 -0.66 -4.03
CA ARG A 603 10.44 0.76 -3.68
C ARG A 603 9.46 1.11 -2.57
N GLU A 604 8.24 0.57 -2.64
CA GLU A 604 7.20 0.86 -1.67
C GLU A 604 7.54 0.38 -0.26
N GLY A 605 8.36 -0.67 -0.15
CA GLY A 605 8.70 -1.26 1.13
C GLY A 605 9.80 -0.54 1.89
N LEU A 606 10.38 0.52 1.31
CA LEU A 606 11.45 1.25 2.00
C LEU A 606 10.96 1.77 3.35
N PRO A 607 11.78 1.62 4.40
CA PRO A 607 11.46 2.26 5.68
C PRO A 607 11.43 3.78 5.56
N LEU A 608 10.81 4.42 6.55
CA LEU A 608 10.67 5.88 6.54
C LEU A 608 12.00 6.61 6.67
N ARG A 609 12.91 6.09 7.50
CA ARG A 609 14.19 6.75 7.73
C ARG A 609 15.25 6.21 6.78
N LYS A 610 16.00 7.12 6.19
CA LYS A 610 17.06 6.78 5.25
C LYS A 610 18.09 5.82 5.87
N GLN A 611 18.37 5.99 7.17
CA GLN A 611 19.32 5.13 7.86
C GLN A 611 18.92 3.66 7.86
N ASP A 612 17.64 3.36 7.64
CA ASP A 612 17.15 1.99 7.64
C ASP A 612 17.01 1.41 6.24
N HIS A 613 17.27 2.20 5.19
CA HIS A 613 17.04 1.75 3.82
C HIS A 613 17.93 0.58 3.41
N GLN A 614 19.23 0.65 3.74
CA GLN A 614 20.16 -0.35 3.23
C GLN A 614 19.90 -1.73 3.80
N ALA A 615 19.56 -1.81 5.09
CA ALA A 615 19.26 -3.12 5.69
C ALA A 615 18.05 -3.76 5.01
N TYR A 616 17.01 -2.96 4.73
CA TYR A 616 15.85 -3.48 4.02
C TYR A 616 16.21 -3.93 2.61
N LEU A 617 16.93 -3.08 1.86
CA LEU A 617 17.28 -3.43 0.48
C LEU A 617 18.14 -4.67 0.41
N ASP A 618 19.03 -4.86 1.40
CA ASP A 618 19.87 -6.04 1.41
C ASP A 618 19.04 -7.33 1.50
N TRP A 619 18.07 -7.38 2.43
CA TRP A 619 17.30 -8.62 2.52
C TRP A 619 16.26 -8.75 1.41
N ALA A 620 15.76 -7.63 0.89
CA ALA A 620 14.84 -7.70 -0.25
C ALA A 620 15.54 -8.30 -1.47
N VAL A 621 16.76 -7.85 -1.75
CA VAL A 621 17.55 -8.39 -2.85
C VAL A 621 17.85 -9.88 -2.61
N ARG A 622 18.24 -10.24 -1.39
CA ARG A 622 18.53 -11.64 -1.09
C ARG A 622 17.30 -12.53 -1.32
N ALA A 623 16.14 -12.06 -0.89
CA ALA A 623 14.91 -12.85 -1.08
C ALA A 623 14.59 -13.07 -2.56
N PHE A 624 14.73 -12.02 -3.37
CA PHE A 624 14.53 -12.16 -4.80
C PHE A 624 15.54 -13.15 -5.42
N ARG A 625 16.81 -12.97 -5.07
CA ARG A 625 17.85 -13.82 -5.64
C ARG A 625 17.67 -15.29 -5.25
N LEU A 626 17.20 -15.53 -4.03
CA LEU A 626 16.87 -16.88 -3.60
C LEU A 626 15.81 -17.51 -4.51
N SER A 627 14.78 -16.75 -4.84
CA SER A 627 13.70 -17.26 -5.69
C SER A 627 14.15 -17.44 -7.13
N ALA A 628 15.10 -16.65 -7.61
CA ALA A 628 15.47 -16.59 -9.03
C ALA A 628 16.65 -17.48 -9.39
N SER A 629 17.34 -18.07 -8.43
CA SER A 629 18.67 -18.62 -8.66
C SER A 629 18.75 -20.13 -8.95
N PRO A 630 17.67 -20.93 -8.87
CA PRO A 630 17.86 -22.38 -9.06
C PRO A 630 18.03 -22.82 -10.51
N VAL A 631 17.96 -21.88 -11.46
CA VAL A 631 17.90 -22.22 -12.89
C VAL A 631 19.28 -22.15 -13.52
N VAL A 632 19.45 -22.88 -14.65
CA VAL A 632 20.71 -22.86 -15.40
C VAL A 632 20.84 -21.56 -16.17
N ASP A 633 22.04 -21.30 -16.69
CA ASP A 633 22.36 -20.04 -17.35
C ASP A 633 21.45 -19.74 -18.55
N SER A 634 21.02 -20.75 -19.28
CA SER A 634 20.20 -20.55 -20.46
C SER A 634 18.74 -20.23 -20.14
N THR A 635 18.29 -20.45 -18.91
CA THR A 635 16.96 -20.05 -18.49
C THR A 635 16.98 -18.58 -18.13
N GLN A 636 16.10 -17.79 -18.75
CA GLN A 636 16.11 -16.34 -18.61
C GLN A 636 15.13 -15.90 -17.54
N ILE A 637 15.62 -15.09 -16.60
CA ILE A 637 14.80 -14.57 -15.50
C ILE A 637 14.46 -13.11 -15.79
N HIS A 638 13.17 -12.82 -15.80
CA HIS A 638 12.66 -11.46 -15.93
C HIS A 638 12.13 -10.96 -14.60
N THR A 639 12.11 -9.65 -14.41
CA THR A 639 11.34 -9.02 -13.35
C THR A 639 10.65 -7.78 -13.91
N HIS A 640 9.68 -7.29 -13.19
CA HIS A 640 8.97 -6.07 -13.56
C HIS A 640 8.85 -5.17 -12.35
N MET A 641 9.04 -3.87 -12.56
CA MET A 641 8.80 -2.86 -11.54
C MET A 641 7.92 -1.77 -12.11
N CYS A 642 6.94 -1.35 -11.31
CA CYS A 642 6.08 -0.24 -11.68
C CYS A 642 6.84 1.07 -11.52
N TYR A 643 6.23 2.16 -12.00
CA TYR A 643 6.83 3.49 -11.90
C TYR A 643 7.34 3.76 -10.49
N SER A 644 8.58 4.22 -10.39
CA SER A 644 9.15 4.60 -9.11
C SER A 644 10.35 5.51 -9.35
N ASP A 645 10.86 6.10 -8.27
CA ASP A 645 12.10 6.87 -8.34
C ASP A 645 13.27 5.89 -8.26
N PHE A 646 13.74 5.46 -9.43
CA PHE A 646 14.82 4.50 -9.47
C PHE A 646 16.15 5.02 -8.93
N ASN A 647 16.32 6.35 -8.86
CA ASN A 647 17.55 6.90 -8.29
C ASN A 647 17.77 6.46 -6.85
N LEU A 648 16.70 6.24 -6.09
CA LEU A 648 16.83 5.79 -4.71
C LEU A 648 17.25 4.33 -4.60
N ILE A 649 16.91 3.51 -5.58
CA ILE A 649 17.07 2.06 -5.43
C ILE A 649 17.85 1.42 -6.58
N ILE A 650 18.47 2.21 -7.46
CA ILE A 650 19.07 1.65 -8.68
C ILE A 650 20.14 0.61 -8.38
N GLU A 651 20.94 0.81 -7.32
CA GLU A 651 21.96 -0.17 -6.95
C GLU A 651 21.31 -1.50 -6.54
N ALA A 652 20.21 -1.43 -5.80
CA ALA A 652 19.49 -2.63 -5.38
C ALA A 652 18.84 -3.31 -6.60
N VAL A 653 18.29 -2.52 -7.52
CA VAL A 653 17.71 -3.08 -8.74
C VAL A 653 18.76 -3.85 -9.53
N ALA A 654 19.96 -3.27 -9.67
CA ALA A 654 21.04 -3.98 -10.34
C ALA A 654 21.47 -5.23 -9.58
N ALA A 655 21.44 -5.18 -8.26
CA ALA A 655 21.83 -6.32 -7.43
C ALA A 655 20.82 -7.47 -7.49
N LEU A 656 19.58 -7.23 -7.91
CA LEU A 656 18.65 -8.33 -8.18
C LEU A 656 19.21 -9.27 -9.23
N ASP A 657 19.97 -8.73 -10.17
CA ASP A 657 20.65 -9.50 -11.21
C ASP A 657 19.67 -10.28 -12.10
N ALA A 658 18.48 -9.75 -12.31
CA ALA A 658 17.56 -10.32 -13.29
C ALA A 658 18.16 -10.16 -14.68
N ASP A 659 17.94 -11.15 -15.53
CA ASP A 659 18.44 -11.07 -16.91
C ASP A 659 17.78 -9.92 -17.66
N VAL A 660 16.48 -9.72 -17.44
CA VAL A 660 15.70 -8.65 -18.09
C VAL A 660 14.82 -7.98 -17.04
N ILE A 661 14.83 -6.64 -17.02
CA ILE A 661 13.87 -5.91 -16.21
C ILE A 661 12.97 -5.08 -17.13
N THR A 662 11.65 -5.13 -16.87
CA THR A 662 10.72 -4.23 -17.55
C THR A 662 10.27 -3.14 -16.58
N ILE A 663 10.16 -1.93 -17.11
CA ILE A 663 9.80 -0.76 -16.28
C ILE A 663 8.79 0.10 -17.03
N GLU A 664 7.99 0.88 -16.31
CA GLU A 664 7.00 1.76 -16.90
C GLU A 664 7.65 3.08 -17.27
N THR A 665 7.72 3.40 -18.56
CA THR A 665 8.38 4.62 -19.02
C THR A 665 7.58 5.41 -20.04
N SER A 666 6.46 4.89 -20.56
CA SER A 666 5.78 5.56 -21.66
C SER A 666 5.27 6.95 -21.28
N ARG A 667 4.80 7.12 -20.03
CA ARG A 667 4.28 8.42 -19.58
C ARG A 667 5.39 9.45 -19.40
N SER A 668 6.59 9.01 -19.07
CA SER A 668 7.75 9.89 -18.93
C SER A 668 8.49 10.08 -20.25
N GLN A 669 8.04 9.42 -21.33
CA GLN A 669 8.69 9.43 -22.63
C GLN A 669 10.16 9.04 -22.53
N MET A 670 10.42 8.01 -21.74
CA MET A 670 11.74 7.40 -21.55
C MET A 670 12.68 8.17 -20.64
N GLN A 671 12.20 9.24 -19.97
CA GLN A 671 13.07 9.98 -19.06
C GLN A 671 13.57 9.13 -17.90
N LEU A 672 12.78 8.15 -17.46
CA LEU A 672 13.18 7.29 -16.36
C LEU A 672 14.41 6.44 -16.68
N LEU A 673 14.71 6.25 -17.97
CA LEU A 673 15.90 5.50 -18.35
C LEU A 673 17.20 6.22 -18.01
N GLU A 674 17.14 7.52 -17.72
CA GLU A 674 18.36 8.27 -17.37
C GLU A 674 19.07 7.68 -16.16
N ALA A 675 18.29 7.23 -15.16
CA ALA A 675 18.90 6.63 -13.97
C ALA A 675 19.68 5.37 -14.33
N PHE A 676 19.12 4.56 -15.22
CA PHE A 676 19.78 3.32 -15.65
C PHE A 676 21.04 3.62 -16.47
N GLU A 677 20.98 4.65 -17.33
CA GLU A 677 22.13 5.05 -18.12
C GLU A 677 23.24 5.59 -17.23
N ARG A 678 22.92 6.50 -16.31
CA ARG A 678 23.92 7.10 -15.43
C ARG A 678 24.59 6.05 -14.55
N PHE A 679 23.86 5.05 -14.13
CA PHE A 679 24.38 3.96 -13.30
C PHE A 679 25.17 2.94 -14.11
N ASN A 680 25.05 2.95 -15.45
CA ASN A 680 25.59 1.91 -16.34
C ASN A 680 24.97 0.55 -16.04
N TYR A 681 23.64 0.53 -15.98
CA TYR A 681 22.92 -0.71 -15.70
C TYR A 681 23.34 -1.81 -16.66
N PRO A 682 23.78 -2.99 -16.16
CA PRO A 682 24.50 -3.92 -17.03
C PRO A 682 23.64 -4.93 -17.79
N ASN A 683 22.40 -5.16 -17.37
CA ASN A 683 21.58 -6.24 -17.94
C ASN A 683 20.58 -5.68 -18.95
N GLU A 684 19.57 -6.48 -19.34
CA GLU A 684 18.62 -6.06 -20.38
C GLU A 684 17.45 -5.31 -19.76
N ILE A 685 16.91 -4.36 -20.52
CA ILE A 685 15.83 -3.50 -20.05
C ILE A 685 14.72 -3.45 -21.09
N GLY A 686 13.46 -3.58 -20.63
CA GLY A 686 12.28 -3.36 -21.46
C GLY A 686 11.49 -2.15 -20.97
N PRO A 687 11.77 -0.96 -21.49
CA PRO A 687 10.98 0.22 -21.10
C PRO A 687 9.64 0.22 -21.82
N GLY A 688 8.57 0.56 -21.10
CA GLY A 688 7.23 0.55 -21.69
C GLY A 688 7.05 1.59 -22.76
N VAL A 689 6.45 1.21 -23.88
CA VAL A 689 6.24 2.12 -25.01
C VAL A 689 4.76 2.39 -25.30
N TYR A 690 3.86 1.82 -24.50
CA TYR A 690 2.43 2.03 -24.66
C TYR A 690 1.83 2.34 -23.28
N ASP A 691 1.27 3.54 -23.17
CA ASP A 691 0.61 3.98 -21.93
C ASP A 691 -0.80 3.43 -21.93
N ILE A 692 -1.03 2.41 -21.12
CA ILE A 692 -2.34 1.76 -21.07
C ILE A 692 -3.42 2.66 -20.43
N HIS A 693 -3.01 3.73 -19.77
CA HIS A 693 -3.99 4.67 -19.20
C HIS A 693 -4.56 5.63 -20.24
N SER A 694 -3.92 5.72 -21.40
CA SER A 694 -4.47 6.50 -22.50
C SER A 694 -5.56 5.67 -23.21
N PRO A 695 -6.72 6.26 -23.51
CA PRO A 695 -7.74 5.52 -24.25
C PRO A 695 -7.44 5.36 -25.73
N ASN A 696 -6.45 6.08 -26.25
CA ASN A 696 -6.15 6.12 -27.67
C ASN A 696 -5.09 5.09 -28.02
N VAL A 697 -5.26 4.44 -29.18
CA VAL A 697 -4.24 3.57 -29.73
C VAL A 697 -3.11 4.48 -30.27
N PRO A 698 -1.86 4.25 -29.85
CA PRO A 698 -0.78 5.12 -30.32
C PRO A 698 -0.48 4.90 -31.79
N SER A 699 0.10 5.93 -32.43
CA SER A 699 0.56 5.79 -33.80
C SER A 699 1.87 5.02 -33.84
N GLN A 700 2.15 4.42 -34.99
CA GLN A 700 3.40 3.69 -35.18
C GLN A 700 4.59 4.65 -35.01
N GLY A 701 4.50 5.86 -35.58
CA GLY A 701 5.58 6.85 -35.47
C GLY A 701 5.87 7.23 -34.02
N TRP A 702 4.81 7.38 -33.20
CA TRP A 702 4.97 7.69 -31.79
C TRP A 702 5.79 6.60 -31.08
N ILE A 703 5.44 5.34 -31.33
CA ILE A 703 6.15 4.24 -30.69
C ILE A 703 7.58 4.14 -31.23
N GLU A 704 7.78 4.32 -32.54
CA GLU A 704 9.12 4.31 -33.11
C GLU A 704 9.99 5.37 -32.42
N ASP A 705 9.45 6.56 -32.19
CA ASP A 705 10.22 7.62 -31.54
C ASP A 705 10.58 7.25 -30.11
N LEU A 706 9.66 6.60 -29.37
CA LEU A 706 9.98 6.17 -28.02
C LEU A 706 11.09 5.11 -28.01
N ILE A 707 11.04 4.19 -28.96
CA ILE A 707 12.09 3.17 -29.07
C ILE A 707 13.43 3.81 -29.41
N ARG A 708 13.42 4.77 -30.34
CA ARG A 708 14.66 5.50 -30.67
C ARG A 708 15.22 6.24 -29.48
N LYS A 709 14.36 6.88 -28.68
CA LYS A 709 14.81 7.56 -27.46
C LYS A 709 15.47 6.57 -26.50
N ALA A 710 14.85 5.40 -26.33
CA ALA A 710 15.41 4.37 -25.45
C ALA A 710 16.77 3.91 -25.97
N ALA A 711 16.90 3.75 -27.29
CA ALA A 711 18.14 3.25 -27.90
C ALA A 711 19.27 4.24 -27.77
N LYS A 712 18.99 5.52 -27.56
CA LYS A 712 20.05 6.51 -27.31
C LYS A 712 20.66 6.33 -25.93
N GLN A 713 19.92 5.73 -25.02
CA GLN A 713 20.39 5.59 -23.63
C GLN A 713 20.88 4.20 -23.30
N ILE A 714 20.33 3.17 -23.96
CA ILE A 714 20.66 1.77 -23.69
C ILE A 714 20.95 1.11 -25.04
N PRO A 715 22.06 0.37 -25.19
CA PRO A 715 22.35 -0.30 -26.45
C PRO A 715 21.19 -1.19 -26.91
N ALA A 716 20.92 -1.18 -28.22
CA ALA A 716 19.77 -1.90 -28.78
C ALA A 716 19.82 -3.39 -28.50
N ASP A 717 21.01 -3.98 -28.35
CA ASP A 717 21.12 -5.41 -28.09
C ASP A 717 20.77 -5.75 -26.65
N ARG A 718 20.48 -4.75 -25.81
CA ARG A 718 20.00 -4.97 -24.44
C ARG A 718 18.58 -4.41 -24.24
N LEU A 719 17.91 -4.01 -25.32
CA LEU A 719 16.55 -3.45 -25.21
C LEU A 719 15.50 -4.49 -25.61
N TRP A 720 14.43 -4.50 -24.85
CA TRP A 720 13.20 -5.21 -25.15
C TRP A 720 12.11 -4.18 -25.45
N VAL A 721 11.04 -4.60 -26.11
CA VAL A 721 9.90 -3.73 -26.43
C VAL A 721 8.63 -4.34 -25.84
N ASN A 722 7.97 -3.56 -24.99
CA ASN A 722 6.76 -4.00 -24.29
C ASN A 722 5.90 -2.81 -23.93
N PRO A 723 4.60 -3.02 -23.63
CA PRO A 723 3.79 -1.93 -23.09
C PRO A 723 4.09 -1.71 -21.61
N ASP A 724 3.49 -0.66 -21.04
CA ASP A 724 3.42 -0.56 -19.58
C ASP A 724 2.50 -1.67 -19.05
N CYS A 725 2.50 -1.89 -17.75
CA CYS A 725 1.64 -2.92 -17.15
C CYS A 725 0.20 -2.41 -17.08
N GLY A 726 -0.74 -3.36 -16.85
CA GLY A 726 -2.12 -2.98 -16.59
C GLY A 726 -3.10 -3.29 -17.71
N LEU A 727 -2.72 -4.07 -18.70
CA LEU A 727 -3.65 -4.47 -19.78
C LEU A 727 -4.90 -5.16 -19.25
N LYS A 728 -4.81 -5.69 -18.04
CA LYS A 728 -5.93 -6.33 -17.34
C LYS A 728 -7.19 -5.47 -17.32
N THR A 729 -7.03 -4.16 -17.21
CA THR A 729 -8.16 -3.24 -17.07
C THR A 729 -8.64 -2.69 -18.40
N ARG A 730 -8.03 -3.11 -19.51
CA ARG A 730 -8.40 -2.64 -20.85
C ARG A 730 -9.29 -3.65 -21.53
N GLY A 731 -9.84 -3.26 -22.70
CA GLY A 731 -10.57 -4.18 -23.55
C GLY A 731 -9.68 -4.79 -24.62
N TRP A 732 -10.10 -5.94 -25.16
CA TRP A 732 -9.29 -6.61 -26.16
C TRP A 732 -9.12 -5.79 -27.44
N GLU A 733 -10.16 -5.06 -27.84
CA GLU A 733 -10.10 -4.33 -29.12
C GLU A 733 -8.94 -3.33 -29.13
N GLU A 734 -8.87 -2.46 -28.12
CA GLU A 734 -7.79 -1.47 -28.09
C GLU A 734 -6.46 -2.10 -27.74
N THR A 735 -6.44 -3.17 -26.96
CA THR A 735 -5.21 -3.85 -26.59
C THR A 735 -4.57 -4.49 -27.83
N GLU A 736 -5.34 -5.22 -28.62
CA GLU A 736 -4.81 -5.83 -29.83
C GLU A 736 -4.30 -4.79 -30.81
N ALA A 737 -5.07 -3.72 -31.00
CA ALA A 737 -4.68 -2.67 -31.93
C ALA A 737 -3.37 -2.02 -31.50
N ALA A 738 -3.23 -1.70 -30.22
CA ALA A 738 -2.02 -1.06 -29.72
C ALA A 738 -0.80 -1.98 -29.82
N LEU A 739 -0.96 -3.25 -29.46
CA LEU A 739 0.15 -4.19 -29.53
C LEU A 739 0.58 -4.46 -30.96
N LYS A 740 -0.36 -4.46 -31.89
CA LYS A 740 -0.02 -4.62 -33.31
C LYS A 740 0.81 -3.44 -33.82
N VAL A 741 0.43 -2.23 -33.42
CA VAL A 741 1.22 -1.03 -33.74
C VAL A 741 2.63 -1.14 -33.16
N MET A 742 2.71 -1.61 -31.90
CA MET A 742 4.00 -1.78 -31.23
C MET A 742 4.89 -2.76 -31.98
N VAL A 743 4.35 -3.90 -32.37
CA VAL A 743 5.12 -4.91 -33.10
C VAL A 743 5.57 -4.38 -34.45
N ASN A 744 4.69 -3.68 -35.18
CA ASN A 744 5.04 -3.12 -36.48
C ASN A 744 6.13 -2.08 -36.35
N ALA A 745 6.06 -1.22 -35.32
CA ALA A 745 7.08 -0.20 -35.08
C ALA A 745 8.43 -0.87 -34.81
N THR A 746 8.41 -1.94 -34.02
CA THR A 746 9.64 -2.67 -33.67
C THR A 746 10.29 -3.29 -34.91
N LYS A 747 9.49 -3.93 -35.74
CA LYS A 747 10.00 -4.53 -36.99
C LYS A 747 10.64 -3.50 -37.89
N ALA A 748 10.01 -2.30 -37.98
CA ALA A 748 10.54 -1.24 -38.81
C ALA A 748 11.91 -0.77 -38.32
N LEU A 749 12.14 -0.81 -37.00
CA LEU A 749 13.39 -0.28 -36.42
C LEU A 749 14.51 -1.31 -36.32
N ARG A 750 14.23 -2.59 -36.52
CA ARG A 750 15.26 -3.60 -36.31
C ARG A 750 16.46 -3.42 -37.23
N THR A 751 16.21 -3.09 -38.49
CA THR A 751 17.30 -2.83 -39.44
C THR A 751 18.04 -1.53 -39.08
N GLU A 752 17.29 -0.49 -38.75
CA GLU A 752 17.88 0.82 -38.40
C GLU A 752 18.79 0.74 -37.18
N LEU A 753 18.42 -0.07 -36.20
CA LEU A 753 19.15 -0.10 -34.91
C LEU A 753 20.10 -1.28 -34.82
N ALA A 754 20.19 -2.13 -35.84
CA ALA A 754 21.08 -3.29 -35.85
C ALA A 754 22.55 -2.90 -35.81
#